data_bf8c8ac413891f0a1070b3885c257f79
#
_entry.id   bf8c8ac413891f0a1070b3885c257f79
#
_cell.length_a   1.000
_cell.length_b   1.000
_cell.length_c   1.000
_cell.angle_alpha   90.00
_cell.angle_beta   90.00
_cell.angle_gamma   90.00
#
_symmetry.space_group_name_H-M   'P 1'
#
loop_
_entity.id
_entity.type
_entity.pdbx_description
1 polymer ?
#
loop_
_entity_poly.entity_id
_entity_poly.type
_entity_poly.pdbx_seq_one_letter_code
_entity_poly.pdbx_strand_id
1 'polypeptide(L)'
;MKKRTNPLTRRIPRELAGDWRKYLVVFLFLVLTIGFVSGMYVANESMMRASADGVTTYKLEYGHFELSRAADDTLLAAIETGDKADVRQFYTDKARRELDEKFPGEFRSQFDSEFRTKFDAEFQNQVKQTLLAGGLDADTAAAMLDTAVAQAKADGTYQSAYSSAYQSAYTSAYNEAYHEAWAKIADEIDEKYADAEEKYDLNDPDFQAVPVTLYENFYRNEDEDHDNDGTSDGNIRVYTQTDDVNLACLIDGAFPVRDDEIAIDRMHADNVGLRTGDTITVGGKTYRISGLIAYVNYATLHEKATDLMFDALKFDVAMVTPGGFARLRKPVHYVYAWQYADAPADETAEKALSDDFLRALLTQTVVAENDLEDYTPRYANPAINFAPDDMGSDEAMGGVLLDILIVIIAFIFAVTINNTITKEASAIGTLRASGYTRGELVRHYLAMPVIVTLAAACVGNALGYTVFKNVVVSMYYNSYSLPTYKTVWNPDAFLRTTLIPVVLMFVVNLLIITRMMRHTPLQFLRHDLKKTRRKKALRLPNWSFFARFRLRIIYQNIANYLILFAGVFFIMVMLAMAIGMPSTLKYYQSRTADMMFTNYQYVLKSCEDENGDAVTTQNPDAEAFCMTSLVRRSDVLDEEVSVYGIADGSRYVQIDNLSGLEGNKVYISAPYADKYRLAVGDTFTLDEKYESKQYTFTVAGIYDRCQSIAVFLPMDHYRDIFDLDADAFSGFLSDTEITDIDDDNVATVITERDITKMADQLDHSMGSYMTYFQYLCVLLSAVLIYLLTKLIIEKNENAISMVKILGYENREIARLYLLSTTIVLVLIDAVSVWLGAAAMKLAWREIMFSYSGWFAFHMEPAGYVKMFVFVLLGYAIVTIFDFRRIRKIPMDEALKSAE
;
A
#
# COMPACT_ATOMS: atom_id res chain seq x y z
N MET A 1 -55.32 1.60 -40.15
CA MET A 1 -54.67 0.33 -40.64
C MET A 1 -53.83 -0.25 -39.51
N LYS A 2 -54.18 -1.40 -38.92
CA LYS A 2 -53.31 -2.15 -38.01
C LYS A 2 -52.02 -2.53 -38.75
N LYS A 3 -50.86 -1.99 -38.36
CA LYS A 3 -49.54 -2.43 -38.89
C LYS A 3 -49.50 -3.95 -38.74
N ARG A 4 -49.48 -4.67 -39.92
CA ARG A 4 -49.25 -6.13 -39.92
C ARG A 4 -47.86 -6.37 -39.28
N THR A 5 -47.85 -6.90 -38.07
CA THR A 5 -46.61 -7.27 -37.41
C THR A 5 -45.90 -8.36 -38.22
N ASN A 6 -44.60 -8.16 -38.52
CA ASN A 6 -43.81 -9.11 -39.30
C ASN A 6 -43.87 -10.49 -38.61
N PRO A 7 -44.19 -11.58 -39.31
CA PRO A 7 -44.27 -12.93 -38.74
C PRO A 7 -43.01 -13.34 -37.97
N LEU A 8 -41.83 -12.86 -38.38
CA LEU A 8 -40.56 -13.09 -37.67
C LEU A 8 -40.53 -12.52 -36.25
N THR A 9 -41.18 -11.37 -35.98
CA THR A 9 -41.22 -10.81 -34.62
C THR A 9 -42.08 -11.61 -33.69
N ARG A 10 -43.13 -12.32 -34.18
CA ARG A 10 -43.97 -13.24 -33.37
C ARG A 10 -43.25 -14.56 -33.09
N ARG A 11 -42.21 -14.87 -33.80
CA ARG A 11 -41.41 -16.08 -33.61
C ARG A 11 -40.45 -15.93 -32.39
N ILE A 12 -39.94 -14.72 -32.12
CA ILE A 12 -38.99 -14.43 -31.06
C ILE A 12 -39.46 -14.98 -29.65
N PRO A 13 -40.67 -14.68 -29.15
CA PRO A 13 -41.11 -15.22 -27.85
C PRO A 13 -41.25 -16.73 -27.83
N ARG A 14 -41.63 -17.34 -28.97
CA ARG A 14 -41.76 -18.79 -29.10
C ARG A 14 -40.39 -19.51 -29.09
N GLU A 15 -39.41 -18.95 -29.75
CA GLU A 15 -38.03 -19.42 -29.75
C GLU A 15 -37.41 -19.31 -28.34
N LEU A 16 -37.68 -18.18 -27.66
CA LEU A 16 -37.27 -18.02 -26.27
C LEU A 16 -37.89 -19.13 -25.38
N ALA A 17 -39.18 -19.36 -25.51
CA ALA A 17 -39.85 -20.41 -24.74
C ALA A 17 -39.39 -21.81 -25.10
N GLY A 18 -39.05 -22.08 -26.36
CA GLY A 18 -38.54 -23.39 -26.82
C GLY A 18 -37.11 -23.68 -26.34
N ASP A 19 -36.23 -22.72 -26.45
CA ASP A 19 -34.81 -22.88 -26.10
C ASP A 19 -34.43 -22.12 -24.78
N TRP A 20 -35.41 -21.86 -23.90
CA TRP A 20 -35.24 -21.03 -22.69
C TRP A 20 -34.04 -21.46 -21.84
N ARG A 21 -33.75 -22.74 -21.72
CA ARG A 21 -32.64 -23.27 -20.92
C ARG A 21 -31.28 -22.85 -21.45
N LYS A 22 -31.15 -22.68 -22.77
CA LYS A 22 -29.91 -22.20 -23.41
C LYS A 22 -29.68 -20.73 -23.06
N TYR A 23 -30.72 -19.92 -23.24
CA TYR A 23 -30.65 -18.50 -22.96
C TYR A 23 -30.52 -18.20 -21.46
N LEU A 24 -31.15 -19.02 -20.62
CA LEU A 24 -31.01 -18.91 -19.15
C LEU A 24 -29.55 -19.11 -18.71
N VAL A 25 -28.85 -20.09 -19.25
CA VAL A 25 -27.47 -20.38 -18.85
C VAL A 25 -26.52 -19.25 -19.28
N VAL A 26 -26.69 -18.73 -20.51
CA VAL A 26 -25.94 -17.56 -20.98
C VAL A 26 -26.31 -16.33 -20.14
N PHE A 27 -27.59 -16.15 -19.84
CA PHE A 27 -28.07 -15.08 -18.97
C PHE A 27 -27.43 -15.15 -17.58
N LEU A 28 -27.44 -16.31 -16.93
CA LEU A 28 -26.83 -16.52 -15.60
C LEU A 28 -25.33 -16.27 -15.62
N PHE A 29 -24.62 -16.74 -16.64
CA PHE A 29 -23.21 -16.48 -16.81
C PHE A 29 -22.92 -14.97 -16.87
N LEU A 30 -23.67 -14.25 -17.73
CA LEU A 30 -23.53 -12.80 -17.87
C LEU A 30 -23.92 -12.06 -16.59
N VAL A 31 -24.99 -12.46 -15.91
CA VAL A 31 -25.42 -11.83 -14.65
C VAL A 31 -24.35 -11.97 -13.58
N LEU A 32 -23.75 -13.15 -13.42
CA LEU A 32 -22.70 -13.38 -12.42
C LEU A 32 -21.45 -12.58 -12.77
N THR A 33 -21.03 -12.61 -14.04
CA THR A 33 -19.83 -11.91 -14.49
C THR A 33 -20.00 -10.39 -14.38
N ILE A 34 -21.09 -9.86 -14.94
CA ILE A 34 -21.39 -8.42 -14.91
C ILE A 34 -21.62 -7.95 -13.46
N GLY A 35 -22.37 -8.74 -12.68
CA GLY A 35 -22.66 -8.41 -11.29
C GLY A 35 -21.40 -8.30 -10.43
N PHE A 36 -20.51 -9.27 -10.54
CA PHE A 36 -19.26 -9.28 -9.79
C PHE A 36 -18.37 -8.08 -10.16
N VAL A 37 -18.12 -7.88 -11.46
CA VAL A 37 -17.27 -6.76 -11.93
C VAL A 37 -17.90 -5.41 -11.61
N SER A 38 -19.21 -5.24 -11.84
CA SER A 38 -19.93 -4.01 -11.47
C SER A 38 -19.85 -3.75 -9.96
N GLY A 39 -20.00 -4.80 -9.15
CA GLY A 39 -19.86 -4.70 -7.69
C GLY A 39 -18.47 -4.24 -7.25
N MET A 40 -17.43 -4.73 -7.90
CA MET A 40 -16.04 -4.35 -7.63
C MET A 40 -15.80 -2.86 -7.94
N TYR A 41 -16.13 -2.39 -9.16
CA TYR A 41 -15.97 -0.97 -9.53
C TYR A 41 -16.80 -0.03 -8.65
N VAL A 42 -18.05 -0.41 -8.34
CA VAL A 42 -18.93 0.41 -7.50
C VAL A 42 -18.45 0.45 -6.04
N ALA A 43 -17.94 -0.67 -5.52
CA ALA A 43 -17.37 -0.70 -4.18
C ALA A 43 -16.13 0.20 -4.08
N ASN A 44 -15.17 0.02 -4.99
CA ASN A 44 -13.95 0.81 -5.04
C ASN A 44 -14.25 2.32 -5.11
N GLU A 45 -15.01 2.78 -6.10
CA GLU A 45 -15.39 4.19 -6.25
C GLU A 45 -16.13 4.73 -5.02
N SER A 46 -17.03 3.92 -4.42
CA SER A 46 -17.79 4.37 -3.24
C SER A 46 -16.90 4.52 -2.00
N MET A 47 -15.89 3.67 -1.86
CA MET A 47 -14.94 3.73 -0.74
C MET A 47 -13.92 4.85 -0.95
N MET A 48 -13.35 4.99 -2.16
CA MET A 48 -12.46 6.10 -2.51
C MET A 48 -13.14 7.46 -2.28
N ARG A 49 -14.41 7.56 -2.67
CA ARG A 49 -15.18 8.79 -2.45
C ARG A 49 -15.48 9.02 -0.97
N ALA A 50 -15.75 7.98 -0.19
CA ALA A 50 -15.94 8.11 1.25
C ALA A 50 -14.65 8.58 1.95
N SER A 51 -13.49 8.11 1.53
CA SER A 51 -12.20 8.59 2.00
C SER A 51 -11.98 10.06 1.63
N ALA A 52 -12.18 10.43 0.35
CA ALA A 52 -12.01 11.81 -0.11
C ALA A 52 -13.00 12.80 0.53
N ASP A 53 -14.29 12.43 0.62
CA ASP A 53 -15.31 13.26 1.30
C ASP A 53 -15.02 13.34 2.82
N GLY A 54 -14.36 12.32 3.38
CA GLY A 54 -13.94 12.23 4.77
C GLY A 54 -12.95 13.34 5.17
N VAL A 55 -12.03 13.71 4.27
CA VAL A 55 -11.05 14.79 4.49
C VAL A 55 -11.72 16.07 4.96
N THR A 56 -12.79 16.48 4.29
CA THR A 56 -13.53 17.71 4.63
C THR A 56 -14.55 17.49 5.73
N THR A 57 -15.26 16.34 5.74
CA THR A 57 -16.34 16.03 6.70
C THR A 57 -15.81 15.89 8.12
N TYR A 58 -14.66 15.24 8.26
CA TYR A 58 -14.03 14.96 9.55
C TYR A 58 -12.83 15.87 9.83
N LYS A 59 -12.69 16.96 9.07
CA LYS A 59 -11.67 18.01 9.27
C LYS A 59 -10.25 17.42 9.42
N LEU A 60 -9.84 16.60 8.43
CA LEU A 60 -8.51 15.98 8.44
C LEU A 60 -7.42 17.06 8.52
N GLU A 61 -6.43 16.84 9.38
CA GLU A 61 -5.25 17.69 9.52
C GLU A 61 -4.41 17.76 8.24
N TYR A 62 -3.59 18.82 8.09
CA TYR A 62 -2.51 18.87 7.10
C TYR A 62 -1.18 18.34 7.66
N GLY A 63 -1.16 18.02 8.92
CA GLY A 63 -0.09 17.37 9.64
C GLY A 63 -0.17 17.67 11.13
N HIS A 64 0.73 17.06 11.88
CA HIS A 64 0.88 17.28 13.30
C HIS A 64 2.34 17.31 13.70
N PHE A 65 2.62 17.96 14.83
CA PHE A 65 3.90 17.94 15.49
C PHE A 65 3.74 17.70 16.97
N GLU A 66 4.75 17.11 17.61
CA GLU A 66 4.79 16.82 19.03
C GLU A 66 5.85 17.67 19.72
N LEU A 67 5.49 18.21 20.87
CA LEU A 67 6.40 18.97 21.75
C LEU A 67 6.67 18.21 23.04
N SER A 68 7.86 18.40 23.61
CA SER A 68 8.25 17.77 24.88
C SER A 68 7.34 18.16 26.07
N ARG A 69 6.69 19.33 25.97
CA ARG A 69 5.71 19.81 26.95
C ARG A 69 4.63 20.66 26.29
N ALA A 70 3.50 20.82 26.99
CA ALA A 70 2.42 21.66 26.50
C ALA A 70 2.91 23.10 26.21
N ALA A 71 2.60 23.61 25.03
CA ALA A 71 2.86 24.99 24.65
C ALA A 71 1.96 25.94 25.44
N ASP A 72 2.49 27.10 25.81
CA ASP A 72 1.67 28.18 26.35
C ASP A 72 1.03 29.01 25.23
N ASP A 73 0.07 29.84 25.57
CA ASP A 73 -0.66 30.72 24.62
C ASP A 73 0.30 31.63 23.82
N THR A 74 1.47 31.97 24.34
CA THR A 74 2.44 32.83 23.68
C THR A 74 3.17 32.08 22.57
N LEU A 75 3.60 30.86 22.86
CA LEU A 75 4.23 29.98 21.87
C LEU A 75 3.23 29.57 20.78
N LEU A 76 2.00 29.19 21.16
CA LEU A 76 0.95 28.84 20.17
C LEU A 76 0.70 30.02 19.22
N ALA A 77 0.51 31.23 19.75
CA ALA A 77 0.30 32.40 18.91
C ALA A 77 1.50 32.73 18.00
N ALA A 78 2.72 32.46 18.45
CA ALA A 78 3.92 32.64 17.65
C ALA A 78 4.01 31.63 16.52
N ILE A 79 3.77 30.33 16.79
CA ILE A 79 3.75 29.26 15.78
C ILE A 79 2.65 29.51 14.74
N GLU A 80 1.47 29.97 15.14
CA GLU A 80 0.35 30.25 14.22
C GLU A 80 0.64 31.35 13.19
N THR A 81 1.64 32.24 13.46
CA THR A 81 2.07 33.23 12.47
C THR A 81 2.82 32.61 11.31
N GLY A 82 3.43 31.47 11.50
CA GLY A 82 4.34 30.82 10.55
C GLY A 82 5.63 31.59 10.28
N ASP A 83 5.97 32.60 11.11
CA ASP A 83 7.19 33.39 10.98
C ASP A 83 8.33 32.78 11.81
N LYS A 84 9.56 32.98 11.32
CA LYS A 84 10.78 32.60 12.05
C LYS A 84 11.03 33.51 13.25
N ALA A 85 11.46 32.91 14.38
CA ALA A 85 12.02 33.67 15.49
C ALA A 85 13.49 34.03 15.28
N ASP A 86 13.97 35.12 15.88
CA ASP A 86 15.40 35.49 15.87
C ASP A 86 16.16 34.66 16.93
N VAL A 87 16.56 33.47 16.56
CA VAL A 87 17.29 32.52 17.39
C VAL A 87 18.66 33.09 17.82
N ARG A 88 19.35 33.80 16.92
CA ARG A 88 20.64 34.40 17.25
C ARG A 88 20.51 35.48 18.34
N GLN A 89 19.49 36.31 18.23
CA GLN A 89 19.18 37.31 19.27
C GLN A 89 18.84 36.64 20.59
N PHE A 90 18.07 35.57 20.55
CA PHE A 90 17.71 34.79 21.74
C PHE A 90 18.95 34.26 22.47
N TYR A 91 19.84 33.55 21.75
CA TYR A 91 21.09 33.05 22.36
C TYR A 91 21.97 34.15 22.90
N THR A 92 22.06 35.29 22.16
CA THR A 92 22.81 36.47 22.59
C THR A 92 22.29 37.03 23.91
N ASP A 93 20.95 37.15 24.03
CA ASP A 93 20.34 37.73 25.24
C ASP A 93 20.39 36.74 26.43
N LYS A 94 20.26 35.43 26.16
CA LYS A 94 20.40 34.39 27.17
C LYS A 94 21.80 34.33 27.74
N ALA A 95 22.80 34.24 26.87
CA ALA A 95 24.20 34.18 27.27
C ALA A 95 24.65 35.44 28.01
N ARG A 96 24.15 36.61 27.59
CA ARG A 96 24.43 37.87 28.30
C ARG A 96 23.86 37.87 29.71
N ARG A 97 22.61 37.41 29.86
CA ARG A 97 22.01 37.33 31.22
C ARG A 97 22.77 36.36 32.10
N GLU A 98 23.17 35.20 31.61
CA GLU A 98 23.93 34.22 32.37
C GLU A 98 25.33 34.73 32.76
N LEU A 99 26.01 35.44 31.85
CA LEU A 99 27.29 36.06 32.12
C LEU A 99 27.13 37.14 33.18
N ASP A 100 26.15 38.03 33.04
CA ASP A 100 25.91 39.12 33.99
C ASP A 100 25.56 38.60 35.40
N GLU A 101 24.95 37.45 35.53
CA GLU A 101 24.60 36.82 36.82
C GLU A 101 25.79 36.09 37.47
N LYS A 102 26.55 35.29 36.72
CA LYS A 102 27.62 34.44 37.29
C LYS A 102 28.98 35.14 37.37
N PHE A 103 29.36 35.87 36.33
CA PHE A 103 30.70 36.42 36.16
C PHE A 103 31.12 37.36 37.28
N PRO A 104 30.30 38.30 37.79
CA PRO A 104 30.73 39.19 38.88
C PRO A 104 31.17 38.47 40.15
N GLY A 105 30.49 37.36 40.50
CA GLY A 105 30.81 36.56 41.68
C GLY A 105 32.11 35.76 41.51
N GLU A 106 32.26 35.10 40.38
CA GLU A 106 33.44 34.29 40.06
C GLU A 106 34.68 35.15 39.90
N PHE A 107 34.58 36.21 39.11
CA PHE A 107 35.69 37.15 38.94
C PHE A 107 36.15 37.75 40.24
N ARG A 108 35.20 38.20 41.07
CA ARG A 108 35.55 38.83 42.35
C ARG A 108 36.30 37.87 43.27
N SER A 109 35.88 36.63 43.34
CA SER A 109 36.52 35.58 44.18
C SER A 109 37.95 35.30 43.74
N GLN A 110 38.19 35.21 42.42
CA GLN A 110 39.52 35.02 41.87
C GLN A 110 40.39 36.26 42.04
N PHE A 111 39.88 37.44 41.67
CA PHE A 111 40.59 38.73 41.75
C PHE A 111 41.00 39.07 43.16
N ASP A 112 40.12 38.91 44.17
CA ASP A 112 40.39 39.19 45.55
C ASP A 112 41.60 38.41 46.08
N SER A 113 41.70 37.11 45.71
CA SER A 113 42.81 36.23 46.08
C SER A 113 44.14 36.66 45.47
N GLU A 114 44.15 36.94 44.16
CA GLU A 114 45.36 37.32 43.43
C GLU A 114 45.81 38.74 43.77
N PHE A 115 44.91 39.69 43.81
CA PHE A 115 45.21 41.10 44.10
C PHE A 115 45.79 41.26 45.49
N ARG A 116 45.22 40.61 46.46
CA ARG A 116 45.72 40.68 47.85
C ARG A 116 47.16 40.21 47.95
N THR A 117 47.48 39.12 47.28
CA THR A 117 48.86 38.58 47.29
C THR A 117 49.85 39.52 46.61
N LYS A 118 49.48 40.06 45.43
CA LYS A 118 50.32 40.99 44.66
C LYS A 118 50.48 42.34 45.41
N PHE A 119 49.39 42.89 45.96
CA PHE A 119 49.42 44.14 46.69
C PHE A 119 50.26 44.05 47.96
N ASP A 120 50.14 42.97 48.75
CA ASP A 120 50.94 42.79 49.95
C ASP A 120 52.43 42.74 49.63
N ALA A 121 52.85 42.08 48.55
CA ALA A 121 54.25 42.07 48.14
C ALA A 121 54.74 43.42 47.63
N GLU A 122 53.93 44.14 46.88
CA GLU A 122 54.28 45.47 46.38
C GLU A 122 54.30 46.56 47.45
N PHE A 123 53.36 46.51 48.40
CA PHE A 123 53.32 47.39 49.54
C PHE A 123 54.53 47.17 50.48
N GLN A 124 54.92 45.95 50.75
CA GLN A 124 56.11 45.59 51.46
C GLN A 124 57.38 46.18 50.77
N ASN A 125 57.47 45.99 49.44
CA ASN A 125 58.55 46.55 48.63
C ASN A 125 58.56 48.07 48.74
N GLN A 126 57.44 48.79 48.64
CA GLN A 126 57.29 50.17 48.70
C GLN A 126 57.70 50.73 50.07
N VAL A 127 57.24 50.06 51.16
CA VAL A 127 57.66 50.39 52.53
C VAL A 127 59.16 50.18 52.71
N LYS A 128 59.76 49.14 52.17
CA LYS A 128 61.17 48.84 52.17
C LYS A 128 61.99 49.99 51.43
N GLN A 129 61.53 50.41 50.26
CA GLN A 129 62.14 51.45 49.49
C GLN A 129 62.05 52.78 50.22
N THR A 130 60.96 53.09 50.94
CA THR A 130 60.77 54.25 51.79
C THR A 130 61.73 54.27 52.97
N LEU A 131 61.94 53.10 53.60
CA LEU A 131 62.92 52.95 54.69
C LEU A 131 64.37 53.16 54.19
N LEU A 132 64.74 52.67 53.02
CA LEU A 132 66.03 52.90 52.38
C LEU A 132 66.24 54.35 51.99
N ALA A 133 65.24 55.05 51.45
CA ALA A 133 65.25 56.40 51.04
C ALA A 133 65.38 57.33 52.32
N GLY A 134 64.92 56.86 53.51
CA GLY A 134 65.14 57.52 54.80
C GLY A 134 66.54 57.40 55.38
N GLY A 135 67.45 56.75 54.64
CA GLY A 135 68.86 56.68 54.99
C GLY A 135 69.26 55.49 55.83
N LEU A 136 68.41 54.46 55.91
CA LEU A 136 68.69 53.17 56.55
C LEU A 136 69.49 52.23 55.65
N ASP A 137 70.41 51.43 56.14
CA ASP A 137 71.11 50.41 55.40
C ASP A 137 70.15 49.21 55.12
N ALA A 138 70.55 48.42 54.16
CA ALA A 138 69.66 47.31 53.65
C ALA A 138 69.30 46.29 54.75
N ASP A 139 70.18 45.96 55.62
CA ASP A 139 69.93 44.94 56.71
C ASP A 139 69.05 45.51 57.78
N THR A 140 69.24 46.73 58.22
CA THR A 140 68.40 47.49 59.19
C THR A 140 66.96 47.71 58.59
N ALA A 141 66.85 48.07 57.31
CA ALA A 141 65.59 48.25 56.64
C ALA A 141 64.79 46.90 56.52
N ALA A 142 65.46 45.77 56.28
CA ALA A 142 64.84 44.47 56.27
C ALA A 142 64.37 44.03 57.71
N ALA A 143 65.12 44.30 58.70
CA ALA A 143 64.75 44.01 60.11
C ALA A 143 63.58 44.85 60.63
N MET A 144 63.35 46.05 60.09
CA MET A 144 62.24 46.93 60.47
C MET A 144 61.02 46.86 59.60
N LEU A 145 61.11 46.10 58.51
CA LEU A 145 60.03 46.03 57.52
C LEU A 145 58.72 45.53 58.13
N ASP A 146 58.72 44.41 58.88
CA ASP A 146 57.54 43.81 59.44
C ASP A 146 56.87 44.77 60.46
N THR A 147 57.68 45.50 61.26
CA THR A 147 57.15 46.44 62.20
C THR A 147 56.53 47.69 61.52
N ALA A 148 57.18 48.20 60.45
CA ALA A 148 56.63 49.28 59.70
C ALA A 148 55.36 48.96 58.95
N VAL A 149 55.29 47.74 58.42
CA VAL A 149 54.04 47.20 57.79
C VAL A 149 52.95 47.02 58.82
N ALA A 150 53.27 46.51 60.04
CA ALA A 150 52.30 46.36 61.09
C ALA A 150 51.76 47.72 61.60
N GLN A 151 52.60 48.76 61.64
CA GLN A 151 52.20 50.10 62.00
C GLN A 151 51.32 50.76 60.91
N ALA A 152 51.64 50.57 59.68
CA ALA A 152 50.83 51.06 58.52
C ALA A 152 49.44 50.35 58.47
N LYS A 153 49.36 49.15 58.94
CA LYS A 153 48.07 48.46 59.10
C LYS A 153 47.27 48.99 60.32
N ALA A 154 47.95 49.38 61.39
CA ALA A 154 47.30 49.89 62.60
C ALA A 154 46.81 51.36 62.40
N ASP A 155 47.50 52.15 61.65
CA ASP A 155 47.15 53.58 61.44
C ASP A 155 46.26 53.88 60.28
N GLY A 156 45.86 52.84 59.56
CA GLY A 156 44.92 52.82 58.41
C GLY A 156 45.58 53.23 57.05
N THR A 157 46.88 53.49 56.98
CA THR A 157 47.59 53.80 55.74
C THR A 157 47.53 52.62 54.76
N TYR A 158 47.79 51.41 55.25
CA TYR A 158 47.65 50.22 54.44
C TYR A 158 46.23 50.08 53.90
N GLN A 159 45.18 50.26 54.71
CA GLN A 159 43.80 50.10 54.26
C GLN A 159 43.39 51.15 53.21
N SER A 160 43.83 52.38 53.36
CA SER A 160 43.60 53.48 52.39
C SER A 160 44.27 53.16 51.06
N ALA A 161 45.56 52.78 51.11
CA ALA A 161 46.31 52.42 49.89
C ALA A 161 45.68 51.15 49.20
N TYR A 162 45.33 50.13 49.97
CA TYR A 162 44.66 48.94 49.47
C TYR A 162 43.36 49.30 48.80
N SER A 163 42.48 50.06 49.43
CA SER A 163 41.17 50.36 48.88
C SER A 163 41.26 51.21 47.59
N SER A 164 42.19 52.15 47.50
CA SER A 164 42.40 52.98 46.33
C SER A 164 42.96 52.15 45.15
N ALA A 165 43.98 51.32 45.42
CA ALA A 165 44.58 50.45 44.40
C ALA A 165 43.60 49.36 43.94
N TYR A 166 42.87 48.80 44.89
CA TYR A 166 41.86 47.81 44.61
C TYR A 166 40.78 48.31 43.67
N GLN A 167 40.18 49.47 43.95
CA GLN A 167 39.10 50.05 43.17
C GLN A 167 39.51 50.27 41.71
N SER A 168 40.72 50.84 41.52
CA SER A 168 41.24 51.07 40.15
C SER A 168 41.60 49.82 39.41
N ALA A 169 42.32 48.89 40.08
CA ALA A 169 42.70 47.62 39.46
C ALA A 169 41.53 46.73 39.20
N TYR A 170 40.55 46.62 40.12
CA TYR A 170 39.34 45.83 39.96
C TYR A 170 38.54 46.26 38.73
N THR A 171 38.23 47.56 38.58
CA THR A 171 37.45 48.07 37.48
C THR A 171 38.09 47.80 36.15
N SER A 172 39.43 48.00 36.01
CA SER A 172 40.14 47.72 34.77
C SER A 172 40.19 46.27 34.44
N ALA A 173 40.59 45.44 35.43
CA ALA A 173 40.66 43.97 35.19
C ALA A 173 39.28 43.31 34.98
N TYR A 174 38.24 43.82 35.64
CA TYR A 174 36.87 43.33 35.43
C TYR A 174 36.41 43.60 34.00
N ASN A 175 36.57 44.81 33.53
CA ASN A 175 36.12 45.15 32.16
C ASN A 175 36.89 44.36 31.10
N GLU A 176 38.19 44.19 31.27
CA GLU A 176 39.01 43.41 30.33
C GLU A 176 38.59 41.95 30.34
N ALA A 177 38.49 41.30 31.50
CA ALA A 177 38.08 39.90 31.63
C ALA A 177 36.62 39.66 31.18
N TYR A 178 35.70 40.60 31.45
CA TYR A 178 34.34 40.54 30.93
C TYR A 178 34.29 40.60 29.43
N HIS A 179 35.07 41.49 28.79
CA HIS A 179 35.13 41.58 27.32
C HIS A 179 35.73 40.30 26.70
N GLU A 180 36.77 39.73 27.32
CA GLU A 180 37.35 38.46 26.87
C GLU A 180 36.37 37.30 27.00
N ALA A 181 35.65 37.21 28.14
CA ALA A 181 34.62 36.18 28.35
C ALA A 181 33.49 36.32 27.33
N TRP A 182 33.02 37.55 27.10
CA TRP A 182 31.97 37.82 26.13
C TRP A 182 32.41 37.48 24.69
N ALA A 183 33.66 37.83 24.30
CA ALA A 183 34.14 37.47 22.96
C ALA A 183 34.15 35.98 22.69
N LYS A 184 34.57 35.17 23.68
CA LYS A 184 34.49 33.68 23.56
C LYS A 184 33.05 33.18 23.43
N ILE A 185 32.16 33.71 24.25
CA ILE A 185 30.74 33.34 24.21
C ILE A 185 30.10 33.74 22.85
N ALA A 186 30.48 34.90 22.33
CA ALA A 186 29.99 35.37 21.03
C ALA A 186 30.46 34.46 19.87
N ASP A 187 31.74 34.01 19.92
CA ASP A 187 32.26 33.04 18.95
C ASP A 187 31.52 31.68 19.03
N GLU A 188 31.23 31.17 20.26
CA GLU A 188 30.46 29.96 20.47
C GLU A 188 29.00 30.06 19.96
N ILE A 189 28.38 31.26 20.12
CA ILE A 189 27.04 31.54 19.59
C ILE A 189 27.05 31.52 18.06
N ASP A 190 28.06 32.17 17.46
CA ASP A 190 28.19 32.23 16.00
C ASP A 190 28.43 30.83 15.39
N GLU A 191 29.23 29.96 16.06
CA GLU A 191 29.42 28.57 15.66
C GLU A 191 28.12 27.78 15.75
N LYS A 192 27.44 27.79 16.89
CA LYS A 192 26.14 27.11 17.06
C LYS A 192 25.07 27.57 16.08
N TYR A 193 25.03 28.84 15.77
CA TYR A 193 24.07 29.38 14.81
C TYR A 193 24.42 28.96 13.39
N ALA A 194 25.69 28.92 13.03
CA ALA A 194 26.14 28.45 11.71
C ALA A 194 25.79 26.98 11.48
N ASP A 195 25.98 26.12 12.49
CA ASP A 195 25.60 24.72 12.44
C ASP A 195 24.09 24.53 12.26
N ALA A 196 23.29 25.29 13.02
CA ALA A 196 21.83 25.26 12.89
C ALA A 196 21.35 25.83 11.54
N GLU A 197 22.02 26.86 11.01
CA GLU A 197 21.75 27.42 9.68
C GLU A 197 22.00 26.41 8.57
N GLU A 198 23.16 25.71 8.63
CA GLU A 198 23.51 24.69 7.64
C GLU A 198 22.53 23.51 7.70
N LYS A 199 22.24 23.00 8.89
CA LYS A 199 21.36 21.84 9.10
C LYS A 199 19.90 22.07 8.67
N TYR A 200 19.37 23.26 8.92
CA TYR A 200 17.93 23.56 8.75
C TYR A 200 17.63 24.63 7.70
N ASP A 201 18.66 25.10 6.97
CA ASP A 201 18.52 26.14 5.94
C ASP A 201 17.73 27.37 6.44
N LEU A 202 18.10 27.83 7.63
CA LEU A 202 17.34 28.89 8.33
C LEU A 202 17.35 30.25 7.59
N ASN A 203 18.29 30.49 6.70
CA ASN A 203 18.45 31.73 5.93
C ASN A 203 18.01 31.58 4.46
N ASP A 204 17.21 30.55 4.13
CA ASP A 204 16.62 30.41 2.79
C ASP A 204 16.02 31.75 2.33
N PRO A 205 16.51 32.35 1.22
CA PRO A 205 16.00 33.59 0.70
C PRO A 205 14.58 33.51 0.13
N ASP A 206 14.14 32.30 -0.20
CA ASP A 206 12.81 32.04 -0.76
C ASP A 206 11.76 31.69 0.34
N PHE A 207 12.18 31.67 1.62
CA PHE A 207 11.29 31.45 2.77
C PHE A 207 10.07 32.37 2.75
N GLN A 208 8.91 31.80 2.97
CA GLN A 208 7.67 32.53 3.14
C GLN A 208 6.98 32.10 4.44
N ALA A 209 6.52 33.10 5.22
CA ALA A 209 5.71 32.80 6.40
C ALA A 209 4.45 32.05 6.01
N VAL A 210 4.19 30.93 6.69
CA VAL A 210 3.04 30.05 6.44
C VAL A 210 2.09 30.10 7.63
N PRO A 211 1.08 31.01 7.63
CA PRO A 211 0.11 31.08 8.73
C PRO A 211 -0.70 29.79 8.80
N VAL A 212 -0.82 29.24 10.02
CA VAL A 212 -1.58 28.04 10.32
C VAL A 212 -2.56 28.28 11.46
N THR A 213 -3.55 27.41 11.58
CA THR A 213 -4.37 27.31 12.79
C THR A 213 -4.03 26.02 13.50
N LEU A 214 -3.75 26.10 14.79
CA LEU A 214 -3.35 24.98 15.62
C LEU A 214 -4.52 24.41 16.42
N TYR A 215 -4.50 23.10 16.59
CA TYR A 215 -5.49 22.37 17.40
C TYR A 215 -4.78 21.37 18.31
N GLU A 216 -5.14 21.34 19.59
CA GLU A 216 -4.66 20.32 20.52
C GLU A 216 -5.22 18.96 20.12
N ASN A 217 -4.34 17.99 19.93
CA ASN A 217 -4.69 16.60 19.63
C ASN A 217 -3.92 15.63 20.53
N PHE A 218 -3.98 15.88 21.84
CA PHE A 218 -3.22 15.14 22.84
C PHE A 218 -3.70 13.72 23.01
N TYR A 219 -2.75 12.79 23.18
CA TYR A 219 -3.06 11.40 23.40
C TYR A 219 -2.19 10.77 24.51
N ARG A 220 -2.55 9.55 24.89
CA ARG A 220 -1.73 8.64 25.70
C ARG A 220 -1.63 7.30 25.01
N ASN A 221 -0.44 6.73 24.94
CA ASN A 221 -0.24 5.34 24.53
C ASN A 221 -0.32 4.47 25.79
N GLU A 222 -1.29 3.57 25.84
CA GLU A 222 -1.53 2.67 26.98
C GLU A 222 -1.41 1.21 26.54
N ASP A 223 -1.18 0.32 27.51
CA ASP A 223 -1.24 -1.11 27.26
C ASP A 223 -2.71 -1.53 27.13
N GLU A 224 -2.99 -2.37 26.15
CA GLU A 224 -4.30 -2.95 25.89
C GLU A 224 -4.32 -4.41 26.29
N ASP A 225 -5.39 -4.82 26.99
CA ASP A 225 -5.74 -6.21 27.33
C ASP A 225 -7.19 -6.40 26.87
N HIS A 226 -7.36 -6.90 25.62
CA HIS A 226 -8.66 -6.97 24.98
C HIS A 226 -9.48 -8.19 25.42
N ASP A 227 -8.84 -9.26 25.89
CA ASP A 227 -9.52 -10.46 26.39
C ASP A 227 -9.71 -10.46 27.92
N ASN A 228 -9.14 -9.46 28.62
CA ASN A 228 -9.16 -9.23 30.05
C ASN A 228 -8.53 -10.39 30.86
N ASP A 229 -7.49 -11.02 30.33
CA ASP A 229 -6.77 -12.10 31.02
C ASP A 229 -5.68 -11.58 31.99
N GLY A 230 -5.39 -10.28 31.95
CA GLY A 230 -4.41 -9.59 32.80
C GLY A 230 -3.02 -9.48 32.16
N THR A 231 -2.85 -9.88 30.92
CA THR A 231 -1.64 -9.64 30.11
C THR A 231 -1.90 -8.61 29.03
N SER A 232 -0.86 -7.91 28.58
CA SER A 232 -1.01 -6.97 27.48
C SER A 232 -1.00 -7.71 26.16
N ASP A 233 -2.01 -7.45 25.33
CA ASP A 233 -2.15 -7.98 23.97
C ASP A 233 -1.56 -7.03 22.91
N GLY A 234 -1.54 -5.72 23.22
CA GLY A 234 -1.10 -4.68 22.29
C GLY A 234 -1.01 -3.30 22.93
N ASN A 235 -0.95 -2.28 22.09
CA ASN A 235 -0.95 -0.87 22.45
C ASN A 235 -2.21 -0.18 21.95
N ILE A 236 -2.72 0.77 22.73
CA ILE A 236 -3.86 1.57 22.36
C ILE A 236 -3.55 3.06 22.55
N ARG A 237 -3.78 3.84 21.50
CA ARG A 237 -3.64 5.30 21.50
C ARG A 237 -4.97 5.94 21.84
N VAL A 238 -5.05 6.56 23.00
CA VAL A 238 -6.31 7.10 23.55
C VAL A 238 -6.35 8.61 23.42
N TYR A 239 -7.37 9.10 22.71
CA TYR A 239 -7.67 10.52 22.54
C TYR A 239 -8.87 10.96 23.39
N THR A 240 -9.00 12.27 23.60
CA THR A 240 -10.25 12.87 24.05
C THR A 240 -11.12 13.27 22.86
N GLN A 241 -12.42 13.36 23.05
CA GLN A 241 -13.31 13.87 22.03
C GLN A 241 -12.98 15.34 21.68
N THR A 242 -12.85 15.62 20.38
CA THR A 242 -12.66 16.97 19.82
C THR A 242 -13.75 17.27 18.79
N ASP A 243 -14.06 18.57 18.62
CA ASP A 243 -15.01 19.07 17.61
C ASP A 243 -14.29 19.87 16.49
N ASP A 244 -12.96 19.99 16.56
CA ASP A 244 -12.21 20.97 15.78
C ASP A 244 -11.38 20.34 14.67
N VAL A 245 -10.69 19.22 14.94
CA VAL A 245 -9.80 18.54 13.99
C VAL A 245 -9.88 17.02 14.17
N ASN A 246 -9.62 16.24 13.13
CA ASN A 246 -9.56 14.79 13.14
C ASN A 246 -10.78 14.14 13.81
N LEU A 247 -11.97 14.55 13.39
CA LEU A 247 -13.20 14.06 13.99
C LEU A 247 -13.39 12.57 13.76
N ALA A 248 -13.80 11.83 14.78
CA ALA A 248 -14.13 10.41 14.64
C ALA A 248 -15.46 10.21 13.91
N CYS A 249 -15.48 9.26 12.98
CA CYS A 249 -16.70 8.74 12.36
C CYS A 249 -17.28 7.64 13.24
N LEU A 250 -18.49 7.83 13.78
CA LEU A 250 -19.20 6.77 14.50
C LEU A 250 -19.74 5.74 13.51
N ILE A 251 -19.31 4.49 13.65
CA ILE A 251 -19.73 3.35 12.81
C ILE A 251 -20.86 2.57 13.46
N ASP A 252 -20.73 2.27 14.77
CA ASP A 252 -21.75 1.54 15.55
C ASP A 252 -21.80 2.06 16.99
N GLY A 253 -22.92 1.91 17.67
CA GLY A 253 -23.11 2.32 19.06
C GLY A 253 -23.23 3.83 19.27
N ALA A 254 -22.50 4.40 20.23
CA ALA A 254 -22.53 5.82 20.58
C ALA A 254 -21.16 6.29 21.10
N PHE A 255 -20.87 7.58 20.95
CA PHE A 255 -19.68 8.19 21.57
C PHE A 255 -19.73 8.06 23.10
N PRO A 256 -18.55 7.95 23.78
CA PRO A 256 -18.48 7.87 25.23
C PRO A 256 -19.12 9.09 25.92
N VAL A 257 -19.94 8.84 26.92
CA VAL A 257 -20.58 9.89 27.75
C VAL A 257 -20.14 9.77 29.19
N ARG A 258 -19.76 8.57 29.63
CA ARG A 258 -19.28 8.31 30.99
C ARG A 258 -17.78 8.04 31.01
N ASP A 259 -17.13 8.28 32.12
CA ASP A 259 -15.68 8.12 32.29
C ASP A 259 -15.22 6.65 32.27
N ASP A 260 -16.14 5.69 32.35
CA ASP A 260 -15.91 4.25 32.23
C ASP A 260 -16.31 3.69 30.84
N GLU A 261 -16.58 4.57 29.88
CA GLU A 261 -16.89 4.22 28.49
C GLU A 261 -15.72 4.58 27.56
N ILE A 262 -15.53 3.79 26.52
CA ILE A 262 -14.54 3.96 25.47
C ILE A 262 -15.16 3.65 24.10
N ALA A 263 -14.78 4.40 23.07
CA ALA A 263 -15.05 4.03 21.69
C ALA A 263 -13.70 3.64 21.05
N ILE A 264 -13.64 2.47 20.42
CA ILE A 264 -12.44 1.88 19.86
C ILE A 264 -12.53 1.81 18.34
N ASP A 265 -11.40 1.64 17.66
CA ASP A 265 -11.39 1.51 16.21
C ASP A 265 -12.15 0.26 15.76
N ARG A 266 -12.97 0.42 14.70
CA ARG A 266 -13.78 -0.67 14.17
C ARG A 266 -12.94 -1.79 13.58
N MET A 267 -11.84 -1.47 12.85
CA MET A 267 -11.01 -2.50 12.21
C MET A 267 -10.29 -3.34 13.26
N HIS A 268 -9.74 -2.71 14.29
CA HIS A 268 -9.15 -3.44 15.42
C HIS A 268 -10.21 -4.32 16.11
N ALA A 269 -11.37 -3.76 16.46
CA ALA A 269 -12.45 -4.50 17.11
C ALA A 269 -12.91 -5.72 16.30
N ASP A 270 -13.06 -5.58 14.98
CA ASP A 270 -13.42 -6.70 14.07
C ASP A 270 -12.33 -7.78 14.06
N ASN A 271 -11.05 -7.40 14.08
CA ASN A 271 -9.91 -8.32 14.04
C ASN A 271 -9.77 -9.14 15.32
N VAL A 272 -9.97 -8.52 16.50
CA VAL A 272 -9.87 -9.21 17.81
C VAL A 272 -11.22 -9.76 18.31
N GLY A 273 -12.31 -9.47 17.60
CA GLY A 273 -13.63 -10.02 17.88
C GLY A 273 -14.44 -9.28 18.93
N LEU A 274 -14.10 -8.01 19.23
CA LEU A 274 -14.81 -7.13 20.16
C LEU A 274 -16.05 -6.48 19.53
N ARG A 275 -17.01 -6.14 20.34
CA ARG A 275 -18.28 -5.50 19.93
C ARG A 275 -18.74 -4.44 20.90
N THR A 276 -19.61 -3.57 20.44
CA THR A 276 -20.30 -2.60 21.29
C THR A 276 -21.01 -3.31 22.45
N GLY A 277 -20.67 -2.88 23.69
CA GLY A 277 -21.19 -3.44 24.92
C GLY A 277 -20.23 -4.35 25.68
N ASP A 278 -19.18 -4.87 25.02
CA ASP A 278 -18.11 -5.64 25.64
C ASP A 278 -17.23 -4.75 26.53
N THR A 279 -16.31 -5.34 27.26
CA THR A 279 -15.37 -4.65 28.14
C THR A 279 -13.95 -4.91 27.69
N ILE A 280 -13.10 -3.88 27.80
CA ILE A 280 -11.68 -3.90 27.51
C ILE A 280 -10.91 -3.27 28.65
N THR A 281 -9.71 -3.75 28.93
CA THR A 281 -8.84 -3.16 29.94
C THR A 281 -7.74 -2.34 29.25
N VAL A 282 -7.66 -1.04 29.58
CA VAL A 282 -6.70 -0.08 29.03
C VAL A 282 -5.93 0.58 30.16
N GLY A 283 -4.60 0.51 30.14
CA GLY A 283 -3.75 1.06 31.22
C GLY A 283 -4.11 0.51 32.60
N GLY A 284 -4.53 -0.76 32.69
CA GLY A 284 -4.99 -1.42 33.90
C GLY A 284 -6.33 -0.91 34.42
N LYS A 285 -7.14 -0.24 33.61
CA LYS A 285 -8.50 0.23 33.91
C LYS A 285 -9.49 -0.42 32.96
N THR A 286 -10.56 -0.98 33.49
CA THR A 286 -11.65 -1.56 32.69
C THR A 286 -12.57 -0.47 32.18
N TYR A 287 -12.84 -0.49 30.87
CA TYR A 287 -13.79 0.35 30.16
C TYR A 287 -14.85 -0.51 29.47
N ARG A 288 -16.03 0.05 29.31
CA ARG A 288 -17.10 -0.54 28.49
C ARG A 288 -17.05 0.08 27.08
N ILE A 289 -17.03 -0.74 26.07
CA ILE A 289 -17.06 -0.29 24.67
C ILE A 289 -18.46 0.30 24.40
N SER A 290 -18.54 1.62 24.24
CA SER A 290 -19.79 2.33 23.95
C SER A 290 -20.08 2.43 22.47
N GLY A 291 -19.04 2.43 21.63
CA GLY A 291 -19.17 2.52 20.17
C GLY A 291 -17.92 2.06 19.45
N LEU A 292 -18.09 1.84 18.15
CA LEU A 292 -17.01 1.59 17.20
C LEU A 292 -16.86 2.81 16.29
N ILE A 293 -15.63 3.27 16.14
CA ILE A 293 -15.29 4.49 15.40
C ILE A 293 -14.30 4.21 14.29
N ALA A 294 -14.10 5.17 13.41
CA ALA A 294 -12.99 5.26 12.47
C ALA A 294 -12.48 6.70 12.43
N TYR A 295 -11.18 6.88 12.53
CA TYR A 295 -10.51 8.16 12.33
C TYR A 295 -9.96 8.26 10.91
N VAL A 296 -10.16 9.38 10.23
CA VAL A 296 -9.69 9.55 8.84
C VAL A 296 -8.17 9.69 8.78
N ASN A 297 -7.54 10.23 9.81
CA ASN A 297 -6.09 10.27 9.98
C ASN A 297 -5.46 8.93 10.41
N TYR A 298 -6.28 7.90 10.66
CA TYR A 298 -5.90 6.51 10.88
C TYR A 298 -6.68 5.58 9.93
N ALA A 299 -6.70 5.91 8.63
CA ALA A 299 -7.26 5.00 7.62
C ALA A 299 -6.57 3.63 7.65
N THR A 300 -5.31 3.59 8.09
CA THR A 300 -4.57 2.39 8.49
C THR A 300 -3.97 2.60 9.88
N LEU A 301 -3.96 1.55 10.71
CA LEU A 301 -3.52 1.62 12.10
C LEU A 301 -1.98 1.50 12.21
N HIS A 302 -1.26 2.48 11.66
CA HIS A 302 0.19 2.65 11.89
C HIS A 302 0.39 3.26 13.28
N GLU A 303 1.26 2.66 14.07
CA GLU A 303 1.62 3.19 15.38
C GLU A 303 2.55 4.40 15.24
N LYS A 304 3.52 4.32 14.29
CA LYS A 304 4.45 5.40 13.95
C LYS A 304 4.40 5.68 12.44
N ALA A 305 4.66 6.92 12.06
CA ALA A 305 4.76 7.29 10.64
C ALA A 305 5.92 6.60 9.90
N THR A 306 6.91 6.12 10.63
CA THR A 306 8.08 5.39 10.11
C THR A 306 7.87 3.88 10.00
N ASP A 307 6.73 3.35 10.46
CA ASP A 307 6.43 1.92 10.36
C ASP A 307 6.23 1.53 8.90
N LEU A 308 6.86 0.45 8.47
CA LEU A 308 6.71 -0.09 7.12
C LEU A 308 5.30 -0.64 6.85
N MET A 309 4.60 -1.07 7.91
CA MET A 309 3.27 -1.65 7.83
C MET A 309 2.54 -1.51 9.16
N PHE A 310 1.24 -1.27 9.10
CA PHE A 310 0.37 -1.23 10.27
C PHE A 310 0.10 -2.62 10.84
N ASP A 311 -0.27 -2.67 12.12
CA ASP A 311 -0.63 -3.91 12.84
C ASP A 311 -1.96 -3.72 13.59
N ALA A 312 -3.06 -3.88 12.89
CA ALA A 312 -4.40 -3.73 13.42
C ALA A 312 -4.83 -4.85 14.41
N LEU A 313 -3.96 -5.84 14.66
CA LEU A 313 -4.16 -6.84 15.71
C LEU A 313 -3.60 -6.40 17.05
N LYS A 314 -2.57 -5.52 17.02
CA LYS A 314 -1.81 -5.12 18.22
C LYS A 314 -1.81 -3.62 18.50
N PHE A 315 -2.31 -2.82 17.57
CA PHE A 315 -2.44 -1.40 17.74
C PHE A 315 -3.88 -0.95 17.48
N ASP A 316 -4.40 -0.14 18.41
CA ASP A 316 -5.74 0.43 18.38
C ASP A 316 -5.70 1.94 18.60
N VAL A 317 -6.74 2.62 18.14
CA VAL A 317 -6.98 4.05 18.35
C VAL A 317 -8.37 4.24 18.97
N ALA A 318 -8.41 4.92 20.09
CA ALA A 318 -9.64 5.03 20.87
C ALA A 318 -9.95 6.45 21.31
N MET A 319 -11.21 6.65 21.67
CA MET A 319 -11.73 7.89 22.24
C MET A 319 -12.39 7.64 23.60
N VAL A 320 -12.11 8.55 24.54
CA VAL A 320 -12.74 8.60 25.87
C VAL A 320 -13.22 10.00 26.21
N THR A 321 -14.00 10.15 27.28
CA THR A 321 -14.29 11.46 27.85
C THR A 321 -13.04 12.07 28.52
N PRO A 322 -12.98 13.41 28.73
CA PRO A 322 -11.89 14.02 29.49
C PRO A 322 -11.68 13.39 30.88
N GLY A 323 -12.77 12.99 31.57
CA GLY A 323 -12.69 12.25 32.83
C GLY A 323 -12.14 10.84 32.68
N GLY A 324 -12.48 10.15 31.60
CA GLY A 324 -11.90 8.86 31.23
C GLY A 324 -10.39 8.96 30.94
N PHE A 325 -9.98 10.00 30.22
CA PHE A 325 -8.57 10.29 29.91
C PHE A 325 -7.74 10.56 31.16
N ALA A 326 -8.29 11.30 32.12
CA ALA A 326 -7.64 11.59 33.40
C ALA A 326 -7.42 10.34 34.28
N ARG A 327 -8.09 9.20 34.00
CA ARG A 327 -7.88 7.92 34.71
C ARG A 327 -6.62 7.18 34.26
N LEU A 328 -6.13 7.48 33.06
CA LEU A 328 -4.93 6.91 32.46
C LEU A 328 -3.67 7.48 33.13
N ARG A 329 -2.54 6.76 33.04
CA ARG A 329 -1.35 7.08 33.83
C ARG A 329 -0.07 7.28 33.03
N LYS A 330 0.03 6.73 31.82
CA LYS A 330 1.22 6.96 30.99
C LYS A 330 1.34 8.44 30.61
N PRO A 331 2.52 8.93 30.24
CA PRO A 331 2.73 10.33 29.85
C PRO A 331 1.74 10.81 28.79
N VAL A 332 1.44 12.09 28.80
CA VAL A 332 0.68 12.75 27.73
C VAL A 332 1.66 13.09 26.62
N HIS A 333 1.30 12.79 25.41
CA HIS A 333 1.93 13.26 24.19
C HIS A 333 1.27 14.58 23.80
N TYR A 334 2.06 15.65 23.74
CA TYR A 334 1.57 17.00 23.46
C TYR A 334 1.59 17.28 21.97
N VAL A 335 0.64 16.69 21.24
CA VAL A 335 0.54 16.77 19.79
C VAL A 335 -0.38 17.90 19.37
N TYR A 336 0.09 18.70 18.41
CA TYR A 336 -0.66 19.81 17.80
C TYR A 336 -0.87 19.51 16.31
N ALA A 337 -2.12 19.42 15.90
CA ALA A 337 -2.49 19.32 14.49
C ALA A 337 -2.63 20.71 13.89
N TRP A 338 -2.24 20.87 12.61
CA TRP A 338 -2.39 22.16 11.93
C TRP A 338 -3.29 22.11 10.70
N GLN A 339 -3.86 23.28 10.42
CA GLN A 339 -4.61 23.55 9.17
C GLN A 339 -4.00 24.78 8.50
N TYR A 340 -3.74 24.72 7.20
CA TYR A 340 -3.33 25.89 6.42
C TYR A 340 -4.53 26.83 6.20
N ALA A 341 -4.26 28.14 6.13
CA ALA A 341 -5.29 29.15 5.84
C ALA A 341 -5.87 28.94 4.43
N ASP A 342 -5.02 28.62 3.45
CA ASP A 342 -5.39 28.27 2.09
C ASP A 342 -4.93 26.85 1.78
N ALA A 343 -5.81 26.01 1.21
CA ALA A 343 -5.49 24.64 0.86
C ALA A 343 -4.43 24.62 -0.26
N PRO A 344 -3.35 23.81 -0.12
CA PRO A 344 -2.36 23.62 -1.18
C PRO A 344 -2.99 23.02 -2.44
N ALA A 345 -2.43 23.38 -3.61
CA ALA A 345 -2.98 22.98 -4.91
C ALA A 345 -2.72 21.48 -5.20
N ASP A 346 -1.57 20.98 -4.75
CA ASP A 346 -1.11 19.61 -4.93
C ASP A 346 -0.10 19.24 -3.83
N GLU A 347 0.39 18.00 -3.85
CA GLU A 347 1.34 17.47 -2.87
C GLU A 347 2.69 18.19 -2.89
N THR A 348 3.15 18.64 -4.06
CA THR A 348 4.40 19.41 -4.18
C THR A 348 4.28 20.78 -3.52
N ALA A 349 3.14 21.45 -3.71
CA ALA A 349 2.84 22.71 -3.04
C ALA A 349 2.68 22.50 -1.52
N GLU A 350 2.05 21.39 -1.10
CA GLU A 350 1.91 21.06 0.32
C GLU A 350 3.28 20.85 0.98
N LYS A 351 4.20 20.12 0.29
CA LYS A 351 5.57 19.96 0.79
C LYS A 351 6.30 21.29 0.96
N ALA A 352 6.25 22.17 -0.04
CA ALA A 352 6.92 23.48 0.04
C ALA A 352 6.40 24.30 1.23
N LEU A 353 5.07 24.33 1.46
CA LEU A 353 4.49 24.99 2.63
C LEU A 353 4.92 24.31 3.95
N SER A 354 5.01 22.99 3.96
CA SER A 354 5.42 22.21 5.11
C SER A 354 6.89 22.47 5.48
N ASP A 355 7.78 22.57 4.50
CA ASP A 355 9.20 22.86 4.71
C ASP A 355 9.40 24.26 5.33
N ASP A 356 8.70 25.27 4.80
CA ASP A 356 8.72 26.62 5.36
C ASP A 356 8.12 26.66 6.77
N PHE A 357 7.03 25.95 7.00
CA PHE A 357 6.43 25.87 8.33
C PHE A 357 7.34 25.16 9.34
N LEU A 358 8.01 24.06 8.93
CA LEU A 358 8.99 23.38 9.79
C LEU A 358 10.15 24.30 10.19
N ARG A 359 10.71 25.08 9.23
CA ARG A 359 11.76 26.06 9.52
C ARG A 359 11.30 27.10 10.55
N ALA A 360 10.08 27.64 10.38
CA ALA A 360 9.49 28.56 11.34
C ALA A 360 9.31 27.91 12.72
N LEU A 361 8.72 26.70 12.76
CA LEU A 361 8.45 25.95 13.97
C LEU A 361 9.73 25.67 14.77
N LEU A 362 10.80 25.20 14.12
CA LEU A 362 12.10 24.96 14.75
C LEU A 362 12.65 26.20 15.42
N THR A 363 12.56 27.38 14.80
CA THR A 363 13.04 28.62 15.40
C THR A 363 12.21 29.05 16.61
N GLN A 364 10.88 28.86 16.55
CA GLN A 364 9.96 29.21 17.65
C GLN A 364 10.13 28.27 18.86
N THR A 365 10.31 26.98 18.63
CA THR A 365 10.49 25.98 19.68
C THR A 365 11.82 26.18 20.42
N VAL A 366 12.90 26.51 19.71
CA VAL A 366 14.21 26.87 20.29
C VAL A 366 14.09 28.09 21.20
N VAL A 367 13.42 29.15 20.75
CA VAL A 367 13.25 30.37 21.54
C VAL A 367 12.37 30.13 22.78
N ALA A 368 11.42 29.21 22.69
CA ALA A 368 10.56 28.82 23.79
C ALA A 368 11.20 27.77 24.74
N GLU A 369 12.38 27.25 24.39
CA GLU A 369 13.04 26.14 25.10
C GLU A 369 12.10 24.92 25.28
N ASN A 370 11.33 24.59 24.23
CA ASN A 370 10.39 23.48 24.18
C ASN A 370 10.70 22.63 22.97
N ASP A 371 11.29 21.46 23.18
CA ASP A 371 11.87 20.65 22.10
C ASP A 371 10.78 20.07 21.19
N LEU A 372 11.07 20.00 19.90
CA LEU A 372 10.26 19.38 18.89
C LEU A 372 10.61 17.88 18.82
N GLU A 373 9.69 17.01 19.27
CA GLU A 373 9.90 15.56 19.35
C GLU A 373 9.56 14.86 18.03
N ASP A 374 8.49 15.31 17.34
CA ASP A 374 8.04 14.74 16.07
C ASP A 374 7.41 15.80 15.17
N TYR A 375 7.52 15.59 13.85
CA TYR A 375 6.91 16.42 12.82
C TYR A 375 6.45 15.54 11.66
N THR A 376 5.14 15.36 11.53
CA THR A 376 4.55 14.47 10.52
C THR A 376 3.56 15.24 9.64
N PRO A 377 3.94 15.69 8.43
CA PRO A 377 3.02 16.31 7.48
C PRO A 377 2.13 15.25 6.82
N ARG A 378 0.91 15.64 6.41
CA ARG A 378 -0.10 14.74 5.85
C ARG A 378 0.43 13.95 4.64
N TYR A 379 1.14 14.60 3.71
CA TYR A 379 1.66 13.93 2.51
C TYR A 379 2.68 12.81 2.82
N ALA A 380 3.35 12.87 3.96
CA ALA A 380 4.30 11.85 4.43
C ALA A 380 3.70 10.84 5.42
N ASN A 381 2.43 11.01 5.82
CA ASN A 381 1.81 10.14 6.83
C ASN A 381 1.18 8.88 6.21
N PRO A 382 1.78 7.68 6.38
CA PRO A 382 1.24 6.44 5.82
C PRO A 382 -0.10 6.04 6.43
N ALA A 383 -0.39 6.42 7.67
CA ALA A 383 -1.68 6.15 8.30
C ALA A 383 -2.86 6.77 7.53
N ILE A 384 -2.60 7.88 6.82
CA ILE A 384 -3.58 8.60 5.98
C ILE A 384 -3.55 8.08 4.54
N ASN A 385 -2.35 7.96 3.93
CA ASN A 385 -2.20 7.83 2.49
C ASN A 385 -2.22 6.39 1.97
N PHE A 386 -1.82 5.41 2.79
CA PHE A 386 -1.69 4.01 2.37
C PHE A 386 -3.01 3.43 1.82
N ALA A 387 -4.13 3.64 2.50
CA ALA A 387 -5.42 3.07 2.08
C ALA A 387 -5.94 3.65 0.75
N PRO A 388 -5.95 4.97 0.49
CA PRO A 388 -6.29 5.52 -0.82
C PRO A 388 -5.39 5.03 -1.95
N ASP A 389 -4.08 4.94 -1.74
CA ASP A 389 -3.11 4.52 -2.75
C ASP A 389 -3.31 3.06 -3.15
N ASP A 390 -3.51 2.17 -2.17
CA ASP A 390 -3.77 0.76 -2.43
C ASP A 390 -5.13 0.54 -3.11
N MET A 391 -6.20 1.20 -2.66
CA MET A 391 -7.50 1.16 -3.33
C MET A 391 -7.45 1.68 -4.77
N GLY A 392 -6.59 2.66 -5.08
CA GLY A 392 -6.33 3.14 -6.44
C GLY A 392 -5.72 2.04 -7.33
N SER A 393 -4.79 1.27 -6.79
CA SER A 393 -4.15 0.16 -7.49
C SER A 393 -5.11 -1.00 -7.77
N ASP A 394 -6.08 -1.26 -6.90
CA ASP A 394 -7.12 -2.29 -7.06
C ASP A 394 -8.00 -2.06 -8.30
N GLU A 395 -8.23 -0.81 -8.70
CA GLU A 395 -8.98 -0.51 -9.94
C GLU A 395 -8.26 -1.05 -11.18
N ALA A 396 -6.94 -0.95 -11.24
CA ALA A 396 -6.13 -1.48 -12.34
C ALA A 396 -6.21 -3.01 -12.42
N MET A 397 -6.14 -3.71 -11.28
CA MET A 397 -6.32 -5.16 -11.20
C MET A 397 -7.70 -5.58 -11.70
N GLY A 398 -8.74 -4.85 -11.30
CA GLY A 398 -10.11 -5.05 -11.76
C GLY A 398 -10.23 -4.91 -13.28
N GLY A 399 -9.49 -4.00 -13.88
CA GLY A 399 -9.42 -3.81 -15.32
C GLY A 399 -8.91 -5.04 -16.07
N VAL A 400 -7.79 -5.62 -15.64
CA VAL A 400 -7.23 -6.85 -16.22
C VAL A 400 -8.17 -8.03 -16.09
N LEU A 401 -8.80 -8.22 -14.93
CA LEU A 401 -9.81 -9.25 -14.73
C LEU A 401 -10.99 -9.08 -15.68
N LEU A 402 -11.46 -7.86 -15.85
CA LEU A 402 -12.54 -7.55 -16.79
C LEU A 402 -12.17 -7.89 -18.23
N ASP A 403 -10.96 -7.61 -18.67
CA ASP A 403 -10.48 -7.91 -20.03
C ASP A 403 -10.49 -9.42 -20.30
N ILE A 404 -10.04 -10.23 -19.32
CA ILE A 404 -10.14 -11.70 -19.40
C ILE A 404 -11.60 -12.13 -19.53
N LEU A 405 -12.51 -11.57 -18.76
CA LEU A 405 -13.95 -11.89 -18.80
C LEU A 405 -14.59 -11.46 -20.13
N ILE A 406 -14.22 -10.32 -20.69
CA ILE A 406 -14.68 -9.84 -22.00
C ILE A 406 -14.30 -10.84 -23.11
N VAL A 407 -13.08 -11.38 -23.10
CA VAL A 407 -12.64 -12.40 -24.05
C VAL A 407 -13.47 -13.68 -23.89
N ILE A 408 -13.75 -14.11 -22.67
CA ILE A 408 -14.60 -15.28 -22.39
C ILE A 408 -16.04 -15.05 -22.90
N ILE A 409 -16.60 -13.88 -22.66
CA ILE A 409 -17.94 -13.49 -23.14
C ILE A 409 -17.99 -13.51 -24.68
N ALA A 410 -16.99 -12.92 -25.35
CA ALA A 410 -16.89 -12.93 -26.80
C ALA A 410 -16.85 -14.37 -27.37
N PHE A 411 -16.06 -15.23 -26.74
CA PHE A 411 -15.97 -16.64 -27.09
C PHE A 411 -17.31 -17.37 -26.93
N ILE A 412 -18.01 -17.18 -25.82
CA ILE A 412 -19.32 -17.80 -25.56
C ILE A 412 -20.35 -17.35 -26.61
N PHE A 413 -20.39 -16.05 -26.94
CA PHE A 413 -21.30 -15.55 -27.97
C PHE A 413 -20.99 -16.13 -29.34
N ALA A 414 -19.71 -16.16 -29.73
CA ALA A 414 -19.29 -16.73 -31.01
C ALA A 414 -19.70 -18.20 -31.14
N VAL A 415 -19.49 -18.99 -30.09
CA VAL A 415 -19.84 -20.41 -30.08
C VAL A 415 -21.36 -20.62 -30.12
N THR A 416 -22.09 -19.86 -29.28
CA THR A 416 -23.54 -19.99 -29.13
C THR A 416 -24.29 -19.63 -30.44
N ILE A 417 -23.94 -18.50 -31.06
CA ILE A 417 -24.62 -18.04 -32.27
C ILE A 417 -24.29 -18.96 -33.48
N ASN A 418 -23.03 -19.35 -33.62
CA ASN A 418 -22.63 -20.29 -34.67
C ASN A 418 -23.42 -21.60 -34.60
N ASN A 419 -23.62 -22.12 -33.38
CA ASN A 419 -24.42 -23.34 -33.16
C ASN A 419 -25.90 -23.12 -33.43
N THR A 420 -26.47 -21.98 -33.05
CA THR A 420 -27.88 -21.64 -33.31
C THR A 420 -28.17 -21.58 -34.81
N ILE A 421 -27.34 -20.88 -35.58
CA ILE A 421 -27.49 -20.78 -37.04
C ILE A 421 -27.33 -22.16 -37.70
N THR A 422 -26.41 -22.99 -37.21
CA THR A 422 -26.23 -24.36 -37.78
C THR A 422 -27.43 -25.27 -37.47
N LYS A 423 -28.00 -25.20 -36.27
CA LYS A 423 -29.18 -25.98 -35.87
C LYS A 423 -30.42 -25.59 -36.68
N GLU A 424 -30.61 -24.30 -36.93
CA GLU A 424 -31.75 -23.75 -37.65
C GLU A 424 -31.53 -23.64 -39.18
N ALA A 425 -30.51 -24.29 -39.70
CA ALA A 425 -30.14 -24.19 -41.13
C ALA A 425 -31.32 -24.49 -42.07
N SER A 426 -32.11 -25.55 -41.87
CA SER A 426 -33.28 -25.86 -42.69
C SER A 426 -34.34 -24.76 -42.63
N ALA A 427 -34.64 -24.23 -41.43
CA ALA A 427 -35.62 -23.15 -41.29
C ALA A 427 -35.13 -21.88 -41.99
N ILE A 428 -33.82 -21.51 -41.84
CA ILE A 428 -33.20 -20.39 -42.56
C ILE A 428 -33.27 -20.61 -44.07
N GLY A 429 -32.95 -21.81 -44.54
CA GLY A 429 -33.03 -22.19 -45.99
C GLY A 429 -34.43 -21.99 -46.53
N THR A 430 -35.46 -22.48 -45.83
CA THR A 430 -36.88 -22.36 -46.21
C THR A 430 -37.32 -20.88 -46.21
N LEU A 431 -37.02 -20.13 -45.20
CA LEU A 431 -37.35 -18.71 -45.13
C LEU A 431 -36.70 -17.92 -46.29
N ARG A 432 -35.43 -18.21 -46.58
CA ARG A 432 -34.74 -17.57 -47.72
C ARG A 432 -35.32 -17.98 -49.08
N ALA A 433 -35.73 -19.26 -49.23
CA ALA A 433 -36.40 -19.72 -50.41
C ALA A 433 -37.79 -19.10 -50.58
N SER A 434 -38.46 -18.76 -49.46
CA SER A 434 -39.75 -18.06 -49.45
C SER A 434 -39.63 -16.54 -49.64
N GLY A 435 -38.43 -16.00 -49.92
CA GLY A 435 -38.23 -14.59 -50.28
C GLY A 435 -37.77 -13.64 -49.15
N TYR A 436 -37.50 -14.15 -47.96
CA TYR A 436 -36.92 -13.30 -46.89
C TYR A 436 -35.49 -12.88 -47.22
N THR A 437 -35.21 -11.60 -47.03
CA THR A 437 -33.89 -11.01 -47.29
C THR A 437 -32.85 -11.42 -46.24
N ARG A 438 -31.55 -11.35 -46.59
CA ARG A 438 -30.45 -11.58 -45.65
C ARG A 438 -30.54 -10.63 -44.47
N GLY A 439 -30.87 -9.36 -44.67
CA GLY A 439 -30.95 -8.35 -43.62
C GLY A 439 -32.08 -8.61 -42.62
N GLU A 440 -33.24 -9.12 -43.07
CA GLU A 440 -34.34 -9.49 -42.17
C GLU A 440 -33.97 -10.66 -41.24
N LEU A 441 -33.27 -11.68 -41.80
CA LEU A 441 -32.78 -12.81 -40.97
C LEU A 441 -31.64 -12.41 -40.02
N VAL A 442 -30.71 -11.57 -40.50
CA VAL A 442 -29.65 -11.01 -39.60
C VAL A 442 -30.30 -10.29 -38.42
N ARG A 443 -31.28 -9.41 -38.66
CA ARG A 443 -31.98 -8.66 -37.61
C ARG A 443 -32.73 -9.62 -36.65
N HIS A 444 -33.37 -10.68 -37.19
CA HIS A 444 -34.11 -11.64 -36.40
C HIS A 444 -33.19 -12.42 -35.43
N TYR A 445 -32.09 -13.01 -35.96
CA TYR A 445 -31.16 -13.83 -35.16
C TYR A 445 -30.29 -12.99 -34.24
N LEU A 446 -30.10 -11.66 -34.50
CA LEU A 446 -29.39 -10.74 -33.65
C LEU A 446 -30.25 -10.28 -32.46
N ALA A 447 -31.59 -10.22 -32.63
CA ALA A 447 -32.48 -9.67 -31.59
C ALA A 447 -32.42 -10.43 -30.25
N MET A 448 -32.42 -11.79 -30.29
CA MET A 448 -32.42 -12.59 -29.07
C MET A 448 -31.14 -12.43 -28.22
N PRO A 449 -29.93 -12.59 -28.78
CA PRO A 449 -28.71 -12.32 -28.04
C PRO A 449 -28.68 -10.92 -27.45
N VAL A 450 -29.12 -9.88 -28.20
CA VAL A 450 -29.18 -8.49 -27.69
C VAL A 450 -30.10 -8.37 -26.49
N ILE A 451 -31.32 -8.92 -26.58
CA ILE A 451 -32.32 -8.86 -25.50
C ILE A 451 -31.79 -9.56 -24.25
N VAL A 452 -31.20 -10.77 -24.41
CA VAL A 452 -30.67 -11.56 -23.30
C VAL A 452 -29.50 -10.85 -22.63
N THR A 453 -28.58 -10.27 -23.41
CA THR A 453 -27.42 -9.54 -22.87
C THR A 453 -27.85 -8.26 -22.15
N LEU A 454 -28.78 -7.51 -22.74
CA LEU A 454 -29.28 -6.29 -22.12
C LEU A 454 -30.01 -6.61 -20.78
N ALA A 455 -30.87 -7.64 -20.79
CA ALA A 455 -31.54 -8.08 -19.57
C ALA A 455 -30.54 -8.58 -18.52
N ALA A 456 -29.50 -9.31 -18.94
CA ALA A 456 -28.46 -9.79 -18.05
C ALA A 456 -27.63 -8.63 -17.50
N ALA A 457 -27.34 -7.61 -18.31
CA ALA A 457 -26.62 -6.41 -17.85
C ALA A 457 -27.47 -5.63 -16.81
N CYS A 458 -28.77 -5.47 -17.06
CA CYS A 458 -29.64 -4.80 -16.07
C CYS A 458 -29.68 -5.56 -14.73
N VAL A 459 -29.90 -6.88 -14.77
CA VAL A 459 -29.96 -7.69 -13.55
C VAL A 459 -28.60 -7.82 -12.90
N GLY A 460 -27.52 -7.99 -13.69
CA GLY A 460 -26.15 -8.06 -13.21
C GLY A 460 -25.74 -6.78 -12.49
N ASN A 461 -26.00 -5.62 -13.09
CA ASN A 461 -25.71 -4.34 -12.40
C ASN A 461 -26.56 -4.16 -11.15
N ALA A 462 -27.86 -4.52 -11.16
CA ALA A 462 -28.69 -4.44 -9.97
C ALA A 462 -28.11 -5.32 -8.83
N LEU A 463 -27.63 -6.53 -9.12
CA LEU A 463 -26.94 -7.38 -8.15
C LEU A 463 -25.54 -6.84 -7.80
N GLY A 464 -24.84 -6.22 -8.74
CA GLY A 464 -23.57 -5.55 -8.51
C GLY A 464 -23.72 -4.45 -7.46
N TYR A 465 -24.68 -3.57 -7.63
CA TYR A 465 -24.94 -2.46 -6.71
C TYR A 465 -25.56 -2.86 -5.36
N THR A 466 -26.10 -4.07 -5.24
CA THR A 466 -26.82 -4.49 -4.01
C THR A 466 -26.12 -5.63 -3.26
N VAL A 467 -25.63 -6.65 -3.95
CA VAL A 467 -25.11 -7.88 -3.35
C VAL A 467 -23.59 -7.94 -3.49
N PHE A 468 -23.06 -7.91 -4.72
CA PHE A 468 -21.64 -8.15 -4.95
C PHE A 468 -20.76 -7.03 -4.42
N LYS A 469 -21.21 -5.75 -4.46
CA LYS A 469 -20.47 -4.65 -3.84
C LYS A 469 -20.22 -4.89 -2.35
N ASN A 470 -21.18 -5.48 -1.61
CA ASN A 470 -21.02 -5.68 -0.18
C ASN A 470 -19.91 -6.69 0.14
N VAL A 471 -19.65 -7.64 -0.74
CA VAL A 471 -18.53 -8.60 -0.59
C VAL A 471 -17.20 -7.86 -0.72
N VAL A 472 -17.09 -6.95 -1.68
CA VAL A 472 -15.86 -6.16 -1.90
C VAL A 472 -15.69 -5.09 -0.81
N VAL A 473 -16.78 -4.41 -0.43
CA VAL A 473 -16.76 -3.46 0.70
C VAL A 473 -16.33 -4.13 2.00
N SER A 474 -16.78 -5.36 2.25
CA SER A 474 -16.34 -6.12 3.43
C SER A 474 -14.82 -6.39 3.38
N MET A 475 -14.24 -6.61 2.20
CA MET A 475 -12.79 -6.72 2.04
C MET A 475 -12.09 -5.41 2.45
N TYR A 476 -12.54 -4.27 1.93
CA TYR A 476 -11.95 -2.96 2.30
C TYR A 476 -12.10 -2.65 3.79
N TYR A 477 -13.24 -2.93 4.38
CA TYR A 477 -13.43 -2.73 5.82
C TYR A 477 -12.58 -3.68 6.68
N ASN A 478 -12.27 -4.87 6.21
CA ASN A 478 -11.33 -5.76 6.91
C ASN A 478 -9.86 -5.32 6.74
N SER A 479 -9.57 -4.55 5.68
CA SER A 479 -8.21 -4.07 5.39
C SER A 479 -7.92 -2.70 5.97
N TYR A 480 -8.95 -1.82 6.12
CA TYR A 480 -8.76 -0.40 6.46
C TYR A 480 -9.82 0.09 7.44
N SER A 481 -9.43 1.07 8.26
CA SER A 481 -10.34 1.83 9.13
C SER A 481 -10.93 3.01 8.36
N LEU A 482 -11.97 2.74 7.56
CA LEU A 482 -12.61 3.73 6.71
C LEU A 482 -13.95 4.21 7.28
N PRO A 483 -14.32 5.48 7.02
CA PRO A 483 -15.61 6.02 7.43
C PRO A 483 -16.78 5.34 6.71
N THR A 484 -18.02 5.63 7.16
CA THR A 484 -19.22 5.12 6.51
C THR A 484 -19.34 5.66 5.08
N TYR A 485 -19.65 4.76 4.15
CA TYR A 485 -19.75 5.10 2.72
C TYR A 485 -21.20 5.23 2.25
N LYS A 486 -21.39 5.99 1.18
CA LYS A 486 -22.63 6.02 0.41
C LYS A 486 -22.38 5.41 -0.96
N THR A 487 -23.26 4.48 -1.39
CA THR A 487 -23.13 3.90 -2.74
C THR A 487 -23.29 4.98 -3.79
N VAL A 488 -22.28 5.19 -4.61
CA VAL A 488 -22.29 6.17 -5.70
C VAL A 488 -22.53 5.50 -7.05
N TRP A 489 -23.07 6.27 -8.00
CA TRP A 489 -23.17 5.85 -9.38
C TRP A 489 -21.81 6.00 -10.04
N ASN A 490 -21.26 4.89 -10.55
CA ASN A 490 -20.01 4.87 -11.28
C ASN A 490 -20.28 4.77 -12.80
N PRO A 491 -20.06 5.84 -13.59
CA PRO A 491 -20.27 5.85 -15.05
C PRO A 491 -19.35 4.86 -15.78
N ASP A 492 -18.11 4.69 -15.30
CA ASP A 492 -17.12 3.80 -15.88
C ASP A 492 -17.50 2.34 -15.68
N ALA A 493 -17.96 1.97 -14.49
CA ALA A 493 -18.56 0.67 -14.22
C ALA A 493 -19.72 0.37 -15.19
N PHE A 494 -20.61 1.33 -15.42
CA PHE A 494 -21.72 1.17 -16.37
C PHE A 494 -21.23 0.99 -17.81
N LEU A 495 -20.26 1.79 -18.25
CA LEU A 495 -19.67 1.72 -19.57
C LEU A 495 -19.04 0.33 -19.81
N ARG A 496 -18.17 -0.10 -18.88
CA ARG A 496 -17.40 -1.34 -18.97
C ARG A 496 -18.28 -2.59 -18.81
N THR A 497 -19.25 -2.58 -17.91
CA THR A 497 -20.10 -3.75 -17.61
C THR A 497 -21.39 -3.83 -18.42
N THR A 498 -21.85 -2.74 -19.03
CA THR A 498 -23.09 -2.71 -19.82
C THR A 498 -22.79 -2.43 -21.28
N LEU A 499 -22.21 -1.29 -21.61
CA LEU A 499 -22.06 -0.86 -22.99
C LEU A 499 -21.08 -1.74 -23.75
N ILE A 500 -19.90 -2.02 -23.20
CA ILE A 500 -18.87 -2.84 -23.85
C ILE A 500 -19.37 -4.27 -24.09
N PRO A 501 -19.94 -5.03 -23.13
CA PRO A 501 -20.49 -6.36 -23.40
C PRO A 501 -21.62 -6.36 -24.44
N VAL A 502 -22.51 -5.37 -24.43
CA VAL A 502 -23.62 -5.28 -25.40
C VAL A 502 -23.08 -4.99 -26.80
N VAL A 503 -22.16 -4.05 -26.95
CA VAL A 503 -21.51 -3.71 -28.24
C VAL A 503 -20.71 -4.90 -28.75
N LEU A 504 -19.90 -5.53 -27.90
CA LEU A 504 -19.12 -6.71 -28.23
C LEU A 504 -20.01 -7.85 -28.72
N MET A 505 -21.07 -8.16 -27.97
CA MET A 505 -22.06 -9.14 -28.34
C MET A 505 -22.70 -8.81 -29.71
N PHE A 506 -23.10 -7.56 -29.90
CA PHE A 506 -23.68 -7.08 -31.16
C PHE A 506 -22.70 -7.30 -32.33
N VAL A 507 -21.45 -6.85 -32.21
CA VAL A 507 -20.42 -6.94 -33.23
C VAL A 507 -20.08 -8.40 -33.56
N VAL A 508 -19.78 -9.21 -32.54
CA VAL A 508 -19.41 -10.63 -32.71
C VAL A 508 -20.54 -11.40 -33.38
N ASN A 509 -21.78 -11.26 -32.90
CA ASN A 509 -22.92 -11.92 -33.47
C ASN A 509 -23.22 -11.43 -34.91
N LEU A 510 -23.16 -10.10 -35.16
CA LEU A 510 -23.36 -9.53 -36.46
C LEU A 510 -22.35 -10.08 -37.48
N LEU A 511 -21.07 -10.14 -37.14
CA LEU A 511 -20.01 -10.67 -37.98
C LEU A 511 -20.26 -12.14 -38.35
N ILE A 512 -20.56 -12.95 -37.32
CA ILE A 512 -20.79 -14.40 -37.53
C ILE A 512 -22.05 -14.65 -38.33
N ILE A 513 -23.18 -14.00 -37.95
CA ILE A 513 -24.46 -14.19 -38.70
C ILE A 513 -24.30 -13.73 -40.14
N THR A 514 -23.71 -12.56 -40.40
CA THR A 514 -23.51 -12.02 -41.74
C THR A 514 -22.62 -12.95 -42.56
N ARG A 515 -21.55 -13.50 -42.00
CA ARG A 515 -20.68 -14.49 -42.66
C ARG A 515 -21.45 -15.77 -43.00
N MET A 516 -22.25 -16.28 -42.06
CA MET A 516 -23.06 -17.49 -42.27
C MET A 516 -24.16 -17.26 -43.31
N MET A 517 -24.81 -16.08 -43.33
CA MET A 517 -25.87 -15.74 -44.32
C MET A 517 -25.37 -15.54 -45.75
N ARG A 518 -24.05 -15.62 -46.02
CA ARG A 518 -23.48 -15.63 -47.37
C ARG A 518 -23.76 -16.95 -48.10
N HIS A 519 -24.04 -18.04 -47.39
CA HIS A 519 -24.41 -19.33 -47.99
C HIS A 519 -25.73 -19.22 -48.75
N THR A 520 -25.88 -20.06 -49.81
CA THR A 520 -27.10 -20.10 -50.63
C THR A 520 -28.23 -20.81 -49.89
N PRO A 521 -29.53 -20.56 -50.25
CA PRO A 521 -30.66 -21.27 -49.63
C PRO A 521 -30.53 -22.80 -49.75
N LEU A 522 -30.02 -23.31 -50.90
CA LEU A 522 -29.80 -24.71 -51.13
C LEU A 522 -28.74 -25.31 -50.18
N GLN A 523 -27.67 -24.58 -49.88
CA GLN A 523 -26.65 -25.00 -48.92
C GLN A 523 -27.22 -25.11 -47.51
N PHE A 524 -28.11 -24.18 -47.13
CA PHE A 524 -28.82 -24.24 -45.86
C PHE A 524 -29.76 -25.46 -45.77
N LEU A 525 -30.56 -25.70 -46.81
CA LEU A 525 -31.47 -26.84 -46.85
C LEU A 525 -30.75 -28.19 -46.84
N ARG A 526 -29.57 -28.26 -47.44
CA ARG A 526 -28.73 -29.47 -47.48
C ARG A 526 -27.80 -29.59 -46.29
N HIS A 527 -27.87 -28.66 -45.30
CA HIS A 527 -26.91 -28.58 -44.18
C HIS A 527 -25.43 -28.52 -44.61
N ASP A 528 -25.16 -28.10 -45.87
CA ASP A 528 -23.80 -28.01 -46.45
C ASP A 528 -23.19 -26.66 -46.20
N LEU A 529 -23.09 -26.27 -44.89
CA LEU A 529 -22.54 -25.01 -44.39
C LEU A 529 -21.02 -25.05 -44.18
N LYS A 530 -20.38 -26.21 -44.38
CA LYS A 530 -18.94 -26.38 -44.33
C LYS A 530 -18.44 -27.02 -45.60
N LYS A 531 -17.37 -26.50 -46.18
CA LYS A 531 -16.67 -27.20 -47.27
C LYS A 531 -16.23 -28.57 -46.76
N THR A 532 -16.95 -29.63 -47.20
CA THR A 532 -16.62 -31.00 -46.83
C THR A 532 -15.35 -31.42 -47.57
N ARG A 533 -14.19 -31.26 -46.94
CA ARG A 533 -13.04 -32.06 -47.35
C ARG A 533 -13.41 -33.54 -47.10
N ARG A 534 -13.40 -34.39 -48.15
CA ARG A 534 -13.54 -35.83 -48.02
C ARG A 534 -12.58 -36.33 -46.93
N LYS A 535 -13.09 -36.61 -45.74
CA LYS A 535 -12.28 -37.16 -44.65
C LYS A 535 -11.95 -38.61 -45.07
N LYS A 536 -10.67 -38.93 -45.31
CA LYS A 536 -10.19 -40.30 -45.46
C LYS A 536 -10.63 -41.10 -44.22
N ALA A 537 -11.20 -42.31 -44.45
CA ALA A 537 -11.58 -43.18 -43.35
C ALA A 537 -10.34 -43.50 -42.51
N LEU A 538 -10.36 -43.20 -41.25
CA LEU A 538 -9.27 -43.52 -40.33
C LEU A 538 -9.25 -45.00 -40.09
N ARG A 539 -8.16 -45.69 -40.41
CA ARG A 539 -7.95 -47.10 -40.03
C ARG A 539 -7.64 -47.13 -38.52
N LEU A 540 -8.58 -47.62 -37.73
CA LEU A 540 -8.41 -47.78 -36.30
C LEU A 540 -7.85 -49.18 -35.97
N PRO A 541 -7.05 -49.33 -34.89
CA PRO A 541 -6.54 -50.61 -34.45
C PRO A 541 -7.69 -51.60 -34.16
N ASN A 542 -7.40 -52.92 -34.16
CA ASN A 542 -8.38 -53.97 -33.84
C ASN A 542 -8.70 -54.10 -32.37
N TRP A 543 -9.18 -52.99 -31.78
CA TRP A 543 -9.67 -52.92 -30.39
C TRP A 543 -11.14 -53.33 -30.29
N SER A 544 -11.67 -53.45 -29.04
CA SER A 544 -13.08 -53.75 -28.80
C SER A 544 -14.00 -52.75 -29.53
N PHE A 545 -15.19 -53.16 -29.91
CA PHE A 545 -16.17 -52.33 -30.59
C PHE A 545 -16.40 -51.01 -29.90
N PHE A 546 -16.58 -51.02 -28.57
CA PHE A 546 -16.81 -49.82 -27.78
C PHE A 546 -15.61 -48.86 -27.80
N ALA A 547 -14.39 -49.35 -27.78
CA ALA A 547 -13.19 -48.50 -27.85
C ALA A 547 -13.05 -47.86 -29.24
N ARG A 548 -13.26 -48.63 -30.33
CA ARG A 548 -13.25 -48.09 -31.71
C ARG A 548 -14.36 -47.06 -31.93
N PHE A 549 -15.55 -47.32 -31.39
CA PHE A 549 -16.70 -46.44 -31.52
C PHE A 549 -16.43 -45.11 -30.76
N ARG A 550 -15.88 -45.14 -29.53
CA ARG A 550 -15.48 -43.92 -28.78
C ARG A 550 -14.45 -43.12 -29.52
N LEU A 551 -13.39 -43.76 -30.03
CA LEU A 551 -12.37 -43.05 -30.81
C LEU A 551 -12.96 -42.35 -32.04
N ARG A 552 -13.89 -43.03 -32.73
CA ARG A 552 -14.59 -42.44 -33.88
C ARG A 552 -15.43 -41.24 -33.46
N ILE A 553 -16.15 -41.27 -32.35
CA ILE A 553 -16.90 -40.15 -31.79
C ILE A 553 -15.95 -38.99 -31.51
N ILE A 554 -14.78 -39.24 -30.88
CA ILE A 554 -13.80 -38.24 -30.56
C ILE A 554 -13.28 -37.55 -31.84
N TYR A 555 -12.87 -38.32 -32.84
CA TYR A 555 -12.38 -37.77 -34.11
C TYR A 555 -13.43 -36.98 -34.90
N GLN A 556 -14.70 -37.44 -34.87
CA GLN A 556 -15.81 -36.73 -35.53
C GLN A 556 -16.11 -35.39 -34.85
N ASN A 557 -15.90 -35.32 -33.53
CA ASN A 557 -16.20 -34.14 -32.73
C ASN A 557 -14.98 -33.31 -32.35
N ILE A 558 -13.83 -33.50 -32.98
CA ILE A 558 -12.55 -32.81 -32.61
C ILE A 558 -12.69 -31.28 -32.58
N ALA A 559 -13.46 -30.71 -33.53
CA ALA A 559 -13.71 -29.26 -33.55
C ALA A 559 -14.51 -28.77 -32.34
N ASN A 560 -15.41 -29.63 -31.77
CA ASN A 560 -16.18 -29.30 -30.57
C ASN A 560 -15.32 -29.47 -29.32
N TYR A 561 -14.41 -30.43 -29.32
CA TYR A 561 -13.44 -30.61 -28.24
C TYR A 561 -12.38 -29.51 -28.22
N LEU A 562 -12.01 -28.93 -29.37
CA LEU A 562 -11.16 -27.72 -29.42
C LEU A 562 -11.88 -26.50 -28.80
N ILE A 563 -13.20 -26.39 -29.03
CA ILE A 563 -14.01 -25.35 -28.39
C ILE A 563 -14.10 -25.61 -26.87
N LEU A 564 -14.27 -26.87 -26.45
CA LEU A 564 -14.25 -27.26 -25.04
C LEU A 564 -12.88 -26.95 -24.40
N PHE A 565 -11.77 -27.26 -25.10
CA PHE A 565 -10.42 -26.95 -24.66
C PHE A 565 -10.25 -25.44 -24.44
N ALA A 566 -10.66 -24.61 -25.39
CA ALA A 566 -10.57 -23.16 -25.23
C ALA A 566 -11.40 -22.65 -24.02
N GLY A 567 -12.60 -23.21 -23.81
CA GLY A 567 -13.42 -22.87 -22.66
C GLY A 567 -12.79 -23.28 -21.32
N VAL A 568 -12.28 -24.50 -21.23
CA VAL A 568 -11.59 -25.00 -20.02
C VAL A 568 -10.29 -24.20 -19.79
N PHE A 569 -9.56 -23.87 -20.85
CA PHE A 569 -8.37 -23.02 -20.75
C PHE A 569 -8.68 -21.67 -20.09
N PHE A 570 -9.72 -20.96 -20.53
CA PHE A 570 -10.11 -19.68 -19.92
C PHE A 570 -10.52 -19.82 -18.45
N ILE A 571 -11.23 -20.91 -18.10
CA ILE A 571 -11.55 -21.23 -16.72
C ILE A 571 -10.27 -21.40 -15.90
N MET A 572 -9.27 -22.10 -16.47
CA MET A 572 -7.99 -22.32 -15.80
C MET A 572 -7.21 -21.04 -15.57
N VAL A 573 -7.28 -20.06 -16.46
CA VAL A 573 -6.68 -18.74 -16.23
C VAL A 573 -7.32 -18.05 -15.04
N MET A 574 -8.66 -18.07 -14.94
CA MET A 574 -9.37 -17.47 -13.79
C MET A 574 -9.08 -18.22 -12.47
N LEU A 575 -9.08 -19.56 -12.49
CA LEU A 575 -8.74 -20.34 -11.31
C LEU A 575 -7.29 -20.16 -10.89
N ALA A 576 -6.37 -19.99 -11.85
CA ALA A 576 -4.97 -19.70 -11.57
C ALA A 576 -4.80 -18.35 -10.84
N MET A 577 -5.61 -17.35 -11.15
CA MET A 577 -5.65 -16.10 -10.39
C MET A 577 -6.16 -16.33 -8.96
N ALA A 578 -7.34 -16.95 -8.82
CA ALA A 578 -8.01 -17.16 -7.56
C ALA A 578 -7.24 -18.04 -6.55
N ILE A 579 -6.39 -18.95 -7.04
CA ILE A 579 -5.57 -19.86 -6.22
C ILE A 579 -4.12 -19.39 -6.15
N GLY A 580 -3.61 -18.81 -7.23
CA GLY A 580 -2.21 -18.41 -7.34
C GLY A 580 -1.88 -17.17 -6.52
N MET A 581 -2.78 -16.20 -6.40
CA MET A 581 -2.53 -14.98 -5.61
C MET A 581 -2.28 -15.31 -4.12
N PRO A 582 -3.15 -16.03 -3.39
CA PRO A 582 -2.84 -16.43 -2.01
C PRO A 582 -1.59 -17.32 -1.90
N SER A 583 -1.36 -18.18 -2.89
CA SER A 583 -0.16 -19.04 -2.94
C SER A 583 1.12 -18.22 -3.11
N THR A 584 1.08 -17.16 -3.91
CA THR A 584 2.21 -16.24 -4.11
C THR A 584 2.51 -15.49 -2.81
N LEU A 585 1.51 -14.88 -2.18
CA LEU A 585 1.68 -14.18 -0.90
C LEU A 585 2.30 -15.09 0.16
N LYS A 586 1.74 -16.28 0.36
CA LYS A 586 2.25 -17.26 1.33
C LYS A 586 3.69 -17.71 1.04
N TYR A 587 4.04 -17.84 -0.25
CA TYR A 587 5.42 -18.17 -0.65
C TYR A 587 6.40 -17.08 -0.21
N TYR A 588 6.09 -15.82 -0.47
CA TYR A 588 6.95 -14.70 -0.08
C TYR A 588 6.98 -14.52 1.44
N GLN A 589 5.84 -14.63 2.13
CA GLN A 589 5.76 -14.63 3.58
C GLN A 589 6.69 -15.67 4.23
N SER A 590 6.67 -16.90 3.73
CA SER A 590 7.49 -17.99 4.30
C SER A 590 8.99 -17.85 4.02
N ARG A 591 9.42 -16.88 3.22
CA ARG A 591 10.82 -16.66 2.82
C ARG A 591 11.33 -15.26 3.15
N THR A 592 10.57 -14.51 3.92
CA THR A 592 10.93 -13.13 4.28
C THR A 592 12.30 -13.07 4.98
N ALA A 593 12.53 -13.95 5.95
CA ALA A 593 13.82 -14.04 6.65
C ALA A 593 15.00 -14.34 5.71
N ASP A 594 14.79 -15.17 4.68
CA ASP A 594 15.83 -15.50 3.68
C ASP A 594 16.17 -14.31 2.76
N MET A 595 15.35 -13.24 2.77
CA MET A 595 15.42 -12.12 1.84
C MET A 595 15.83 -10.80 2.50
N MET A 596 15.97 -10.79 3.81
CA MET A 596 16.52 -9.67 4.57
C MET A 596 18.04 -9.65 4.46
N PHE A 597 18.63 -8.46 4.53
CA PHE A 597 20.09 -8.32 4.58
C PHE A 597 20.65 -8.84 5.90
N THR A 598 19.93 -8.54 7.00
CA THR A 598 20.31 -8.82 8.39
C THR A 598 19.04 -9.05 9.22
N ASN A 599 19.18 -9.50 10.46
CA ASN A 599 18.09 -9.64 11.41
C ASN A 599 17.54 -8.26 11.87
N TYR A 600 18.40 -7.23 11.90
CA TYR A 600 18.08 -5.89 12.33
C TYR A 600 18.66 -4.87 11.34
N GLN A 601 17.83 -4.01 10.80
CA GLN A 601 18.24 -2.85 10.02
C GLN A 601 17.79 -1.59 10.76
N TYR A 602 18.75 -0.89 11.36
CA TYR A 602 18.53 0.35 12.07
C TYR A 602 18.59 1.51 11.07
N VAL A 603 17.54 2.29 10.99
CA VAL A 603 17.51 3.55 10.24
C VAL A 603 17.54 4.68 11.26
N LEU A 604 18.51 5.57 11.16
CA LEU A 604 18.69 6.69 12.07
C LEU A 604 17.93 7.92 11.58
N LYS A 605 17.57 8.80 12.49
CA LYS A 605 17.03 10.14 12.16
C LYS A 605 18.11 11.04 11.56
N SER A 606 19.33 10.94 12.08
CA SER A 606 20.53 11.62 11.61
C SER A 606 21.76 10.75 11.88
N CYS A 607 22.86 10.97 11.14
CA CYS A 607 24.15 10.37 11.45
C CYS A 607 24.84 11.01 12.65
N GLU A 608 24.36 12.17 13.12
CA GLU A 608 24.85 12.90 14.29
C GLU A 608 23.77 12.95 15.36
N ASP A 609 24.20 12.93 16.64
CA ASP A 609 23.34 13.11 17.80
C ASP A 609 22.98 14.60 18.04
N GLU A 610 22.23 14.89 19.08
CA GLU A 610 21.84 16.26 19.46
C GLU A 610 23.03 17.20 19.77
N ASN A 611 24.21 16.65 20.03
CA ASN A 611 25.42 17.41 20.32
C ASN A 611 26.29 17.64 19.07
N GLY A 612 25.91 17.07 17.92
CA GLY A 612 26.73 17.10 16.70
C GLY A 612 27.82 16.01 16.68
N ASP A 613 27.77 15.06 17.64
CA ASP A 613 28.71 13.94 17.64
C ASP A 613 28.14 12.79 16.78
N ALA A 614 29.01 12.13 15.98
CA ALA A 614 28.57 11.00 15.13
C ALA A 614 27.98 9.87 15.97
N VAL A 615 26.77 9.40 15.63
CA VAL A 615 26.12 8.26 16.27
C VAL A 615 26.96 7.02 16.03
N THR A 616 27.50 6.41 17.06
CA THR A 616 28.39 5.24 16.98
C THR A 616 27.86 4.11 17.86
N THR A 617 28.24 2.86 17.51
CA THR A 617 27.93 1.68 18.32
C THR A 617 29.19 0.85 18.56
N GLN A 618 29.25 0.18 19.69
CA GLN A 618 30.30 -0.78 20.05
C GLN A 618 29.95 -2.20 19.58
N ASN A 619 28.79 -2.39 18.97
CA ASN A 619 28.36 -3.68 18.48
C ASN A 619 29.28 -4.12 17.31
N PRO A 620 30.04 -5.23 17.46
CA PRO A 620 31.00 -5.69 16.42
C PRO A 620 30.32 -6.21 15.15
N ASP A 621 29.00 -6.45 15.20
CA ASP A 621 28.23 -6.90 14.08
C ASP A 621 27.62 -5.75 13.29
N ALA A 622 27.62 -4.55 13.83
CA ALA A 622 27.08 -3.37 13.15
C ALA A 622 27.93 -2.96 11.95
N GLU A 623 27.27 -2.67 10.83
CA GLU A 623 27.87 -2.19 9.60
C GLU A 623 27.07 -1.01 9.07
N ALA A 624 27.73 0.14 8.90
CA ALA A 624 27.07 1.36 8.41
C ALA A 624 26.65 1.22 6.95
N PHE A 625 25.52 1.81 6.60
CA PHE A 625 25.02 1.93 5.23
C PHE A 625 24.39 3.29 4.99
N CYS A 626 24.32 3.70 3.71
CA CYS A 626 23.54 4.87 3.29
C CYS A 626 22.26 4.42 2.58
N MET A 627 21.19 5.18 2.71
CA MET A 627 19.92 4.90 2.03
C MET A 627 19.18 6.20 1.71
N THR A 628 18.61 6.27 0.50
CA THR A 628 17.61 7.27 0.12
C THR A 628 16.52 6.63 -0.72
N SER A 629 15.39 7.28 -0.86
CA SER A 629 14.31 6.87 -1.74
C SER A 629 14.22 7.83 -2.92
N LEU A 630 14.27 7.29 -4.13
CA LEU A 630 14.00 8.01 -5.38
C LEU A 630 12.77 7.44 -6.06
N VAL A 631 12.23 8.17 -7.03
CA VAL A 631 11.01 7.78 -7.73
C VAL A 631 11.31 7.47 -9.18
N ARG A 632 10.83 6.31 -9.64
CA ARG A 632 10.75 6.02 -11.07
C ARG A 632 9.37 6.41 -11.57
N ARG A 633 9.29 7.53 -12.29
CA ARG A 633 8.04 7.99 -12.87
C ARG A 633 7.61 7.15 -14.05
N SER A 634 6.32 6.83 -14.12
CA SER A 634 5.70 6.17 -15.27
C SER A 634 4.25 6.64 -15.46
N ASP A 635 3.67 6.37 -16.64
CA ASP A 635 2.27 6.74 -16.95
C ASP A 635 1.24 5.95 -16.10
N VAL A 636 1.67 4.91 -15.39
CA VAL A 636 0.79 3.99 -14.65
C VAL A 636 0.97 4.13 -13.14
N LEU A 637 2.21 4.21 -12.69
CA LEU A 637 2.57 4.25 -11.26
C LEU A 637 3.92 4.93 -11.10
N ASP A 638 4.02 5.85 -10.17
CA ASP A 638 5.27 6.39 -9.70
C ASP A 638 5.82 5.44 -8.64
N GLU A 639 6.91 4.72 -8.98
CA GLU A 639 7.50 3.66 -8.17
C GLU A 639 8.60 4.21 -7.27
N GLU A 640 8.49 4.01 -5.98
CA GLU A 640 9.60 4.29 -5.07
C GLU A 640 10.69 3.24 -5.19
N VAL A 641 11.93 3.69 -5.31
CA VAL A 641 13.13 2.88 -5.50
C VAL A 641 14.12 3.21 -4.39
N SER A 642 14.40 2.25 -3.52
CA SER A 642 15.40 2.42 -2.48
C SER A 642 16.79 2.38 -3.09
N VAL A 643 17.61 3.39 -2.82
CA VAL A 643 19.02 3.47 -3.28
C VAL A 643 19.92 3.29 -2.08
N TYR A 644 20.73 2.23 -2.12
CA TYR A 644 21.64 1.85 -1.03
C TYR A 644 23.08 2.15 -1.39
N GLY A 645 23.79 2.87 -0.50
CA GLY A 645 25.24 2.99 -0.47
C GLY A 645 25.83 1.96 0.48
N ILE A 646 26.58 1.00 -0.04
CA ILE A 646 27.07 -0.16 0.71
C ILE A 646 28.59 -0.07 0.90
N ALA A 647 29.04 -0.35 2.10
CA ALA A 647 30.47 -0.36 2.46
C ALA A 647 31.24 -1.44 1.69
N ASP A 648 32.51 -1.15 1.40
CA ASP A 648 33.42 -2.11 0.75
C ASP A 648 33.58 -3.37 1.57
N GLY A 649 33.33 -4.53 0.95
CA GLY A 649 33.45 -5.83 1.61
C GLY A 649 32.39 -6.12 2.64
N SER A 650 31.21 -5.52 2.50
CA SER A 650 30.05 -5.77 3.37
C SER A 650 29.83 -7.28 3.60
N ARG A 651 29.56 -7.62 4.87
CA ARG A 651 29.24 -9.01 5.26
C ARG A 651 27.80 -9.35 4.88
N TYR A 652 26.94 -8.37 4.83
CA TYR A 652 25.50 -8.50 4.70
C TYR A 652 25.04 -8.37 3.25
N VAL A 653 25.54 -7.39 2.54
CA VAL A 653 25.20 -7.17 1.12
C VAL A 653 26.38 -7.59 0.25
N GLN A 654 26.45 -8.88 -0.05
CA GLN A 654 27.54 -9.47 -0.82
C GLN A 654 27.31 -9.31 -2.32
N ILE A 655 27.91 -8.27 -2.90
CA ILE A 655 27.89 -7.99 -4.33
C ILE A 655 29.34 -8.06 -4.87
N ASP A 656 29.57 -8.99 -5.80
CA ASP A 656 30.89 -9.16 -6.39
C ASP A 656 31.31 -7.91 -7.17
N ASN A 657 32.51 -7.36 -6.84
CA ASN A 657 33.11 -6.22 -7.51
C ASN A 657 32.27 -4.90 -7.40
N LEU A 658 31.55 -4.69 -6.30
CA LEU A 658 30.80 -3.44 -6.04
C LEU A 658 31.75 -2.25 -6.03
N SER A 659 32.84 -2.31 -5.26
CA SER A 659 33.88 -1.26 -5.15
C SER A 659 34.63 -0.96 -6.45
N GLY A 660 34.54 -1.84 -7.44
CA GLY A 660 35.15 -1.62 -8.78
C GLY A 660 34.24 -0.88 -9.76
N LEU A 661 33.06 -0.42 -9.33
CA LEU A 661 32.18 0.38 -10.19
C LEU A 661 32.73 1.80 -10.36
N GLU A 662 32.58 2.34 -11.55
CA GLU A 662 32.97 3.70 -11.88
C GLU A 662 31.78 4.52 -12.39
N GLY A 663 31.69 5.78 -11.96
CA GLY A 663 30.67 6.72 -12.40
C GLY A 663 29.26 6.32 -11.94
N ASN A 664 28.28 6.36 -12.83
CA ASN A 664 26.85 6.08 -12.56
C ASN A 664 26.45 4.60 -12.77
N LYS A 665 27.42 3.69 -12.70
CA LYS A 665 27.13 2.25 -12.78
C LYS A 665 26.63 1.74 -11.45
N VAL A 666 25.56 0.92 -11.50
CA VAL A 666 24.89 0.41 -10.30
C VAL A 666 24.51 -1.05 -10.44
N TYR A 667 24.39 -1.75 -9.33
CA TYR A 667 23.63 -3.00 -9.28
C TYR A 667 22.16 -2.70 -9.00
N ILE A 668 21.27 -3.50 -9.56
CA ILE A 668 19.84 -3.41 -9.30
C ILE A 668 19.32 -4.72 -8.72
N SER A 669 18.25 -4.66 -7.91
CA SER A 669 17.61 -5.86 -7.40
C SER A 669 16.97 -6.69 -8.52
N ALA A 670 16.88 -8.01 -8.33
CA ALA A 670 16.23 -8.90 -9.29
C ALA A 670 14.74 -8.53 -9.52
N PRO A 671 13.94 -8.16 -8.48
CA PRO A 671 12.59 -7.62 -8.68
C PRO A 671 12.55 -6.38 -9.57
N TYR A 672 13.48 -5.44 -9.40
CA TYR A 672 13.55 -4.24 -10.23
C TYR A 672 13.87 -4.57 -11.69
N ALA A 673 14.86 -5.44 -11.89
CA ALA A 673 15.23 -5.93 -13.22
C ALA A 673 14.06 -6.64 -13.91
N ASP A 674 13.32 -7.49 -13.17
CA ASP A 674 12.21 -8.28 -13.72
C ASP A 674 10.98 -7.41 -14.02
N LYS A 675 10.59 -6.49 -13.13
CA LYS A 675 9.47 -5.56 -13.32
C LYS A 675 9.64 -4.71 -14.57
N TYR A 676 10.77 -4.04 -14.71
CA TYR A 676 11.05 -3.07 -15.77
C TYR A 676 11.83 -3.65 -16.96
N ARG A 677 12.10 -4.97 -16.96
CA ARG A 677 12.85 -5.68 -18.03
C ARG A 677 14.24 -5.10 -18.30
N LEU A 678 14.90 -4.70 -17.22
CA LEU A 678 16.25 -4.15 -17.31
C LEU A 678 17.29 -5.28 -17.40
N ALA A 679 18.25 -5.11 -18.28
CA ALA A 679 19.38 -6.01 -18.46
C ALA A 679 20.69 -5.28 -18.18
N VAL A 680 21.76 -6.02 -17.94
CA VAL A 680 23.10 -5.45 -17.78
C VAL A 680 23.47 -4.63 -19.02
N GLY A 681 23.85 -3.37 -18.81
CA GLY A 681 24.17 -2.39 -19.84
C GLY A 681 23.03 -1.41 -20.18
N ASP A 682 21.80 -1.66 -19.72
CA ASP A 682 20.70 -0.73 -19.90
C ASP A 682 20.84 0.49 -18.99
N THR A 683 20.25 1.60 -19.39
CA THR A 683 20.20 2.84 -18.62
C THR A 683 18.79 3.12 -18.17
N PHE A 684 18.64 3.72 -16.98
CA PHE A 684 17.37 4.17 -16.44
C PHE A 684 17.54 5.47 -15.65
N THR A 685 16.44 6.20 -15.47
CA THR A 685 16.44 7.48 -14.75
C THR A 685 15.52 7.36 -13.53
N LEU A 686 15.95 7.95 -12.43
CA LEU A 686 15.19 8.14 -11.21
C LEU A 686 15.11 9.63 -10.90
N ASP A 687 13.99 10.07 -10.38
CA ASP A 687 13.70 11.45 -10.02
C ASP A 687 13.62 11.58 -8.49
N GLU A 688 13.96 12.72 -7.95
CA GLU A 688 13.55 13.06 -6.59
C GLU A 688 12.02 13.28 -6.55
N LYS A 689 11.40 12.83 -5.46
CA LYS A 689 9.92 12.80 -5.40
C LYS A 689 9.31 14.19 -5.55
N TYR A 690 9.89 15.19 -4.90
CA TYR A 690 9.37 16.55 -4.81
C TYR A 690 10.23 17.60 -5.48
N GLU A 691 11.40 17.24 -5.97
CA GLU A 691 12.35 18.11 -6.63
C GLU A 691 12.47 17.82 -8.13
N SER A 692 13.08 18.75 -8.87
CA SER A 692 13.30 18.56 -10.31
C SER A 692 14.61 17.85 -10.65
N LYS A 693 15.33 17.33 -9.64
CA LYS A 693 16.62 16.67 -9.81
C LYS A 693 16.44 15.25 -10.32
N GLN A 694 17.25 14.87 -11.30
CA GLN A 694 17.19 13.56 -11.96
C GLN A 694 18.55 12.89 -11.93
N TYR A 695 18.53 11.58 -11.69
CA TYR A 695 19.73 10.74 -11.68
C TYR A 695 19.61 9.66 -12.76
N THR A 696 20.64 9.54 -13.60
CA THR A 696 20.69 8.52 -14.64
C THR A 696 21.72 7.47 -14.28
N PHE A 697 21.29 6.23 -14.19
CA PHE A 697 22.11 5.07 -13.82
C PHE A 697 22.26 4.08 -14.97
N THR A 698 23.34 3.31 -14.95
CA THR A 698 23.62 2.21 -15.88
C THR A 698 23.73 0.91 -15.12
N VAL A 699 22.98 -0.12 -15.52
CA VAL A 699 22.97 -1.43 -14.87
C VAL A 699 24.31 -2.15 -15.10
N ALA A 700 25.11 -2.33 -14.04
CA ALA A 700 26.33 -3.12 -14.05
C ALA A 700 26.08 -4.61 -13.77
N GLY A 701 25.06 -4.90 -12.93
CA GLY A 701 24.72 -6.26 -12.55
C GLY A 701 23.36 -6.34 -11.86
N ILE A 702 22.94 -7.56 -11.54
CA ILE A 702 21.66 -7.84 -10.87
C ILE A 702 21.97 -8.58 -9.57
N TYR A 703 21.40 -8.09 -8.46
CA TYR A 703 21.51 -8.69 -7.12
C TYR A 703 20.21 -9.45 -6.79
N ASP A 704 20.32 -10.73 -6.46
CA ASP A 704 19.19 -11.65 -6.34
C ASP A 704 18.71 -11.91 -4.89
N ARG A 705 19.43 -11.37 -3.89
CA ARG A 705 19.09 -11.55 -2.46
C ARG A 705 18.27 -10.41 -1.86
N CYS A 706 17.74 -9.51 -2.69
CA CYS A 706 16.87 -8.42 -2.28
C CYS A 706 15.51 -8.56 -2.96
N GLN A 707 14.43 -8.39 -2.22
CA GLN A 707 13.05 -8.49 -2.74
C GLN A 707 12.38 -7.15 -2.95
N SER A 708 12.95 -6.07 -2.44
CA SER A 708 12.47 -4.71 -2.72
C SER A 708 12.94 -4.22 -4.10
N ILE A 709 12.30 -3.17 -4.58
CA ILE A 709 12.76 -2.42 -5.76
C ILE A 709 13.94 -1.55 -5.31
N ALA A 710 15.16 -1.97 -5.63
CA ALA A 710 16.35 -1.35 -5.07
C ALA A 710 17.53 -1.23 -6.05
N VAL A 711 18.38 -0.25 -5.77
CA VAL A 711 19.63 0.06 -6.45
C VAL A 711 20.76 0.03 -5.44
N PHE A 712 21.91 -0.49 -5.82
CA PHE A 712 23.08 -0.63 -4.94
C PHE A 712 24.31 -0.01 -5.59
N LEU A 713 25.03 0.81 -4.82
CA LEU A 713 26.31 1.43 -5.21
C LEU A 713 27.33 1.34 -4.07
N PRO A 714 28.62 1.54 -4.37
CA PRO A 714 29.59 1.76 -3.30
C PRO A 714 29.23 3.00 -2.47
N MET A 715 29.47 2.93 -1.16
CA MET A 715 29.12 4.01 -0.23
C MET A 715 29.77 5.37 -0.62
N ASP A 716 31.03 5.35 -1.04
CA ASP A 716 31.71 6.58 -1.45
C ASP A 716 31.09 7.21 -2.71
N HIS A 717 30.68 6.37 -3.70
CA HIS A 717 29.96 6.85 -4.88
C HIS A 717 28.55 7.36 -4.54
N TYR A 718 27.91 6.76 -3.56
CA TYR A 718 26.61 7.23 -3.07
C TYR A 718 26.75 8.65 -2.51
N ARG A 719 27.74 8.87 -1.63
CA ARG A 719 28.03 10.18 -1.05
C ARG A 719 28.35 11.24 -2.11
N ASP A 720 29.17 10.88 -3.10
CA ASP A 720 29.51 11.75 -4.23
C ASP A 720 28.27 12.14 -5.09
N ILE A 721 27.35 11.20 -5.34
CA ILE A 721 26.17 11.42 -6.18
C ILE A 721 25.14 12.31 -5.47
N PHE A 722 25.00 12.14 -4.16
CA PHE A 722 24.03 12.86 -3.33
C PHE A 722 24.61 14.06 -2.60
N ASP A 723 25.88 14.41 -2.88
CA ASP A 723 26.59 15.57 -2.31
C ASP A 723 26.60 15.55 -0.77
N LEU A 724 26.94 14.38 -0.20
CA LEU A 724 27.02 14.13 1.23
C LEU A 724 28.45 14.14 1.74
N ASP A 725 28.62 14.42 3.02
CA ASP A 725 29.91 14.36 3.68
C ASP A 725 30.53 12.96 3.68
N ALA A 726 31.86 12.89 3.76
CA ALA A 726 32.62 11.63 3.64
C ALA A 726 32.31 10.62 4.76
N ASP A 727 31.77 11.07 5.89
CA ASP A 727 31.37 10.28 7.06
C ASP A 727 29.86 10.10 7.21
N ALA A 728 29.04 10.70 6.32
CA ALA A 728 27.59 10.55 6.34
C ALA A 728 27.15 9.10 6.13
N PHE A 729 26.17 8.66 6.90
CA PHE A 729 25.49 7.37 6.80
C PHE A 729 24.04 7.45 7.29
N SER A 730 23.20 6.49 6.89
CA SER A 730 21.78 6.52 7.23
C SER A 730 21.40 5.53 8.33
N GLY A 731 22.32 4.62 8.70
CA GLY A 731 22.01 3.62 9.72
C GLY A 731 22.96 2.44 9.76
N PHE A 732 22.55 1.38 10.47
CA PHE A 732 23.35 0.19 10.70
C PHE A 732 22.60 -1.10 10.32
N LEU A 733 23.31 -2.01 9.65
CA LEU A 733 22.90 -3.40 9.45
C LEU A 733 23.53 -4.25 10.55
N SER A 734 22.78 -5.14 11.21
CA SER A 734 23.30 -6.01 12.28
C SER A 734 22.52 -7.30 12.39
N ASP A 735 23.19 -8.42 12.66
CA ASP A 735 22.54 -9.70 13.01
C ASP A 735 22.18 -9.79 14.49
N THR A 736 22.74 -8.92 15.32
CA THR A 736 22.47 -8.83 16.75
C THR A 736 21.86 -7.49 17.10
N GLU A 737 21.00 -7.47 18.09
CA GLU A 737 20.35 -6.23 18.56
C GLU A 737 21.40 -5.22 19.04
N ILE A 738 21.28 -3.98 18.61
CA ILE A 738 22.12 -2.86 19.04
C ILE A 738 21.40 -2.20 20.23
N THR A 739 22.06 -2.13 21.37
CA THR A 739 21.46 -1.64 22.63
C THR A 739 22.16 -0.40 23.19
N ASP A 740 23.14 0.11 22.48
CA ASP A 740 23.99 1.25 22.92
C ASP A 740 23.78 2.51 22.07
N ILE A 741 22.80 2.53 21.19
CA ILE A 741 22.29 3.70 20.50
C ILE A 741 21.04 4.16 21.25
N ASP A 742 20.92 5.47 21.49
CA ASP A 742 19.75 6.05 22.10
C ASP A 742 18.52 5.91 21.17
N ASP A 743 17.39 5.51 21.73
CA ASP A 743 16.14 5.36 20.96
C ASP A 743 15.73 6.67 20.26
N ASP A 744 16.11 7.82 20.83
CA ASP A 744 15.83 9.13 20.23
C ASP A 744 16.57 9.40 18.94
N ASN A 745 17.68 8.70 18.68
CA ASN A 745 18.42 8.79 17.43
C ASN A 745 17.93 7.81 16.36
N VAL A 746 17.07 6.85 16.72
CA VAL A 746 16.57 5.80 15.82
C VAL A 746 15.22 6.22 15.24
N ALA A 747 15.13 6.31 13.91
CA ALA A 747 13.86 6.54 13.20
C ALA A 747 13.01 5.26 13.18
N THR A 748 13.63 4.11 12.81
CA THR A 748 12.95 2.81 12.81
C THR A 748 13.97 1.66 12.84
N VAL A 749 13.52 0.50 13.36
CA VAL A 749 14.26 -0.75 13.28
C VAL A 749 13.45 -1.76 12.50
N ILE A 750 13.95 -2.16 11.33
CA ILE A 750 13.30 -3.14 10.46
C ILE A 750 13.76 -4.54 10.87
N THR A 751 12.81 -5.38 11.28
CA THR A 751 13.02 -6.78 11.69
C THR A 751 12.19 -7.73 10.82
N GLU A 752 12.45 -9.04 10.94
CA GLU A 752 11.61 -10.07 10.30
C GLU A 752 10.13 -9.91 10.68
N ARG A 753 9.87 -9.50 11.92
CA ARG A 753 8.50 -9.31 12.39
C ARG A 753 7.79 -8.17 11.65
N ASP A 754 8.47 -7.08 11.34
CA ASP A 754 7.88 -5.93 10.68
C ASP A 754 7.48 -6.25 9.23
N ILE A 755 8.26 -7.08 8.57
CA ILE A 755 7.93 -7.54 7.22
C ILE A 755 6.84 -8.63 7.25
N THR A 756 6.83 -9.52 8.25
CA THR A 756 5.78 -10.55 8.36
C THR A 756 4.42 -9.99 8.77
N LYS A 757 4.36 -8.89 9.53
CA LYS A 757 3.11 -8.16 9.82
C LYS A 757 2.28 -7.89 8.57
N MET A 758 2.92 -7.44 7.49
CA MET A 758 2.26 -7.18 6.21
C MET A 758 1.53 -8.41 5.68
N ALA A 759 2.19 -9.55 5.72
CA ALA A 759 1.64 -10.79 5.19
C ALA A 759 0.51 -11.34 6.06
N ASP A 760 0.61 -11.22 7.38
CA ASP A 760 -0.42 -11.63 8.33
C ASP A 760 -1.68 -10.77 8.18
N GLN A 761 -1.52 -9.46 8.04
CA GLN A 761 -2.64 -8.54 7.80
C GLN A 761 -3.32 -8.81 6.46
N LEU A 762 -2.56 -9.07 5.39
CA LEU A 762 -3.11 -9.41 4.07
C LEU A 762 -3.86 -10.76 4.09
N ASP A 763 -3.37 -11.78 4.79
CA ASP A 763 -4.08 -13.06 4.92
C ASP A 763 -5.39 -12.91 5.68
N HIS A 764 -5.39 -12.10 6.75
CA HIS A 764 -6.60 -11.81 7.52
C HIS A 764 -7.65 -11.05 6.69
N SER A 765 -7.25 -9.99 6.01
CA SER A 765 -8.16 -9.11 5.25
C SER A 765 -8.67 -9.72 3.95
N MET A 766 -7.78 -10.37 3.16
CA MET A 766 -8.13 -10.88 1.83
C MET A 766 -8.56 -12.34 1.80
N GLY A 767 -8.28 -13.14 2.83
CA GLY A 767 -8.52 -14.58 2.85
C GLY A 767 -9.98 -14.96 2.59
N SER A 768 -10.92 -14.27 3.22
CA SER A 768 -12.36 -14.46 3.01
C SER A 768 -12.79 -14.10 1.58
N TYR A 769 -12.35 -12.97 1.06
CA TYR A 769 -12.65 -12.50 -0.30
C TYR A 769 -12.13 -13.48 -1.36
N MET A 770 -10.90 -13.96 -1.23
CA MET A 770 -10.32 -14.95 -2.15
C MET A 770 -11.10 -16.27 -2.12
N THR A 771 -11.62 -16.68 -0.99
CA THR A 771 -12.48 -17.85 -0.87
C THR A 771 -13.79 -17.67 -1.63
N TYR A 772 -14.46 -16.52 -1.50
CA TYR A 772 -15.66 -16.20 -2.30
C TYR A 772 -15.36 -16.15 -3.79
N PHE A 773 -14.23 -15.57 -4.18
CA PHE A 773 -13.80 -15.52 -5.58
C PHE A 773 -13.54 -16.93 -6.15
N GLN A 774 -12.95 -17.85 -5.39
CA GLN A 774 -12.78 -19.26 -5.78
C GLN A 774 -14.14 -19.93 -6.01
N TYR A 775 -15.12 -19.76 -5.13
CA TYR A 775 -16.47 -20.30 -5.32
C TYR A 775 -17.16 -19.72 -6.57
N LEU A 776 -17.01 -18.44 -6.83
CA LEU A 776 -17.52 -17.80 -8.03
C LEU A 776 -16.89 -18.41 -9.28
N CYS A 777 -15.57 -18.62 -9.31
CA CYS A 777 -14.86 -19.27 -10.41
C CYS A 777 -15.33 -20.71 -10.64
N VAL A 778 -15.57 -21.49 -9.59
CA VAL A 778 -16.13 -22.86 -9.68
C VAL A 778 -17.54 -22.83 -10.27
N LEU A 779 -18.37 -21.89 -9.86
CA LEU A 779 -19.73 -21.72 -10.38
C LEU A 779 -19.70 -21.33 -11.87
N LEU A 780 -18.89 -20.37 -12.25
CA LEU A 780 -18.71 -19.95 -13.66
C LEU A 780 -18.17 -21.10 -14.51
N SER A 781 -17.23 -21.91 -13.97
CA SER A 781 -16.73 -23.10 -14.65
C SER A 781 -17.83 -24.12 -14.90
N ALA A 782 -18.66 -24.42 -13.91
CA ALA A 782 -19.78 -25.35 -14.06
C ALA A 782 -20.78 -24.89 -15.13
N VAL A 783 -21.10 -23.59 -15.14
CA VAL A 783 -21.98 -22.97 -16.14
C VAL A 783 -21.38 -23.07 -17.54
N LEU A 784 -20.09 -22.77 -17.72
CA LEU A 784 -19.43 -22.82 -19.02
C LEU A 784 -19.26 -24.25 -19.53
N ILE A 785 -18.85 -25.18 -18.68
CA ILE A 785 -18.74 -26.61 -19.03
C ILE A 785 -20.11 -27.16 -19.46
N TYR A 786 -21.17 -26.80 -18.73
CA TYR A 786 -22.55 -27.21 -19.10
C TYR A 786 -22.92 -26.68 -20.47
N LEU A 787 -22.64 -25.41 -20.80
CA LEU A 787 -22.89 -24.86 -22.12
C LEU A 787 -22.18 -25.67 -23.23
N LEU A 788 -20.91 -25.96 -23.02
CA LEU A 788 -20.06 -26.61 -24.01
C LEU A 788 -20.39 -28.09 -24.17
N THR A 789 -20.63 -28.84 -23.10
CA THR A 789 -21.03 -30.27 -23.15
C THR A 789 -22.42 -30.43 -23.72
N LYS A 790 -23.34 -29.52 -23.40
CA LYS A 790 -24.67 -29.43 -24.02
C LYS A 790 -24.59 -29.35 -25.53
N LEU A 791 -23.69 -28.49 -26.05
CA LEU A 791 -23.45 -28.34 -27.50
C LEU A 791 -22.98 -29.67 -28.14
N ILE A 792 -22.11 -30.42 -27.43
CA ILE A 792 -21.61 -31.71 -27.94
C ILE A 792 -22.75 -32.72 -28.02
N ILE A 793 -23.61 -32.78 -26.99
CA ILE A 793 -24.77 -33.70 -26.97
C ILE A 793 -25.78 -33.31 -28.06
N GLU A 794 -26.17 -32.05 -28.19
CA GLU A 794 -27.09 -31.57 -29.22
C GLU A 794 -26.63 -31.92 -30.62
N LYS A 795 -25.32 -31.79 -30.89
CA LYS A 795 -24.75 -32.11 -32.21
C LYS A 795 -24.71 -33.60 -32.51
N ASN A 796 -24.77 -34.45 -31.51
CA ASN A 796 -24.84 -35.91 -31.63
C ASN A 796 -26.25 -36.44 -31.45
N GLU A 797 -27.30 -35.62 -31.37
CA GLU A 797 -28.67 -35.97 -31.07
C GLU A 797 -29.22 -37.03 -32.06
N ASN A 798 -29.02 -36.82 -33.36
CA ASN A 798 -29.42 -37.80 -34.39
C ASN A 798 -28.68 -39.13 -34.23
N ALA A 799 -27.38 -39.11 -33.93
CA ALA A 799 -26.61 -40.34 -33.74
C ALA A 799 -27.03 -41.08 -32.44
N ILE A 800 -27.35 -40.32 -31.40
CA ILE A 800 -27.89 -40.88 -30.12
C ILE A 800 -29.28 -41.50 -30.35
N SER A 801 -30.16 -40.81 -31.07
CA SER A 801 -31.49 -41.33 -31.46
C SER A 801 -31.36 -42.61 -32.27
N MET A 802 -30.45 -42.68 -33.26
CA MET A 802 -30.19 -43.88 -34.05
C MET A 802 -29.75 -45.08 -33.19
N VAL A 803 -28.84 -44.82 -32.22
CA VAL A 803 -28.35 -45.85 -31.27
C VAL A 803 -29.49 -46.33 -30.37
N LYS A 804 -30.46 -45.46 -29.98
CA LYS A 804 -31.67 -45.84 -29.25
C LYS A 804 -32.58 -46.73 -30.07
N ILE A 805 -32.77 -46.44 -31.37
CA ILE A 805 -33.56 -47.26 -32.30
C ILE A 805 -32.93 -48.65 -32.44
N LEU A 806 -31.61 -48.76 -32.40
CA LEU A 806 -30.89 -50.05 -32.45
C LEU A 806 -31.00 -50.86 -31.12
N GLY A 807 -31.77 -50.39 -30.16
CA GLY A 807 -32.06 -51.13 -28.93
C GLY A 807 -31.11 -50.93 -27.75
N TYR A 808 -30.15 -50.01 -27.82
CA TYR A 808 -29.24 -49.72 -26.71
C TYR A 808 -29.95 -48.99 -25.56
N GLU A 809 -29.66 -49.41 -24.32
CA GLU A 809 -30.18 -48.76 -23.11
C GLU A 809 -29.58 -47.36 -22.89
N ASN A 810 -30.31 -46.50 -22.19
CA ASN A 810 -29.85 -45.15 -21.86
C ASN A 810 -28.51 -45.14 -21.11
N ARG A 811 -28.21 -46.17 -20.29
CA ARG A 811 -26.93 -46.29 -19.58
C ARG A 811 -25.79 -46.65 -20.52
N GLU A 812 -26.02 -47.47 -21.51
CA GLU A 812 -25.05 -47.87 -22.53
C GLU A 812 -24.73 -46.69 -23.43
N ILE A 813 -25.72 -45.92 -23.85
CA ILE A 813 -25.58 -44.72 -24.65
C ILE A 813 -24.82 -43.67 -23.87
N ALA A 814 -25.15 -43.44 -22.59
CA ALA A 814 -24.38 -42.53 -21.70
C ALA A 814 -22.92 -42.98 -21.58
N ARG A 815 -22.66 -44.28 -21.42
CA ARG A 815 -21.31 -44.84 -21.40
C ARG A 815 -20.53 -44.64 -22.70
N LEU A 816 -21.21 -44.57 -23.84
CA LEU A 816 -20.58 -44.31 -25.14
C LEU A 816 -20.23 -42.82 -25.33
N TYR A 817 -21.16 -41.94 -25.02
CA TYR A 817 -21.00 -40.50 -25.31
C TYR A 817 -20.43 -39.71 -24.12
N LEU A 818 -20.96 -39.88 -22.88
CA LEU A 818 -20.47 -39.16 -21.70
C LEU A 818 -19.07 -39.63 -21.32
N LEU A 819 -18.79 -40.95 -21.32
CA LEU A 819 -17.46 -41.45 -21.00
C LEU A 819 -16.41 -40.96 -22.01
N SER A 820 -16.77 -40.85 -23.31
CA SER A 820 -15.90 -40.29 -24.34
C SER A 820 -15.61 -38.83 -24.06
N THR A 821 -16.63 -38.06 -23.68
CA THR A 821 -16.48 -36.65 -23.33
C THR A 821 -15.69 -36.49 -22.02
N THR A 822 -15.92 -37.36 -21.02
CA THR A 822 -15.15 -37.33 -19.74
C THR A 822 -13.66 -37.59 -19.98
N ILE A 823 -13.30 -38.61 -20.79
CA ILE A 823 -11.90 -38.93 -21.10
C ILE A 823 -11.23 -37.73 -21.77
N VAL A 824 -11.89 -37.15 -22.78
CA VAL A 824 -11.35 -35.98 -23.48
C VAL A 824 -11.26 -34.75 -22.53
N LEU A 825 -12.28 -34.55 -21.68
CA LEU A 825 -12.27 -33.42 -20.74
C LEU A 825 -11.14 -33.58 -19.71
N VAL A 826 -10.91 -34.77 -19.16
CA VAL A 826 -9.81 -35.00 -18.19
C VAL A 826 -8.45 -34.73 -18.86
N LEU A 827 -8.27 -35.13 -20.15
CA LEU A 827 -7.05 -34.82 -20.89
C LEU A 827 -6.90 -33.32 -21.18
N ILE A 828 -7.98 -32.68 -21.59
CA ILE A 828 -8.04 -31.23 -21.81
C ILE A 828 -7.72 -30.49 -20.51
N ASP A 829 -8.31 -30.90 -19.42
CA ASP A 829 -8.16 -30.33 -18.09
C ASP A 829 -6.71 -30.40 -17.65
N ALA A 830 -6.09 -31.58 -17.72
CA ALA A 830 -4.68 -31.76 -17.38
C ALA A 830 -3.72 -30.85 -18.18
N VAL A 831 -4.01 -30.68 -19.48
CA VAL A 831 -3.19 -29.76 -20.32
C VAL A 831 -3.51 -28.30 -19.99
N SER A 832 -4.80 -27.99 -19.79
CA SER A 832 -5.25 -26.61 -19.54
C SER A 832 -4.78 -26.05 -18.21
N VAL A 833 -4.56 -26.90 -17.18
CA VAL A 833 -3.95 -26.50 -15.90
C VAL A 833 -2.59 -25.82 -16.13
N TRP A 834 -1.70 -26.46 -16.87
CA TRP A 834 -0.37 -25.91 -17.15
C TRP A 834 -0.42 -24.66 -18.05
N LEU A 835 -1.25 -24.71 -19.09
CA LEU A 835 -1.38 -23.56 -20.01
C LEU A 835 -2.08 -22.38 -19.34
N GLY A 836 -3.09 -22.64 -18.50
CA GLY A 836 -3.78 -21.60 -17.76
C GLY A 836 -2.88 -20.91 -16.73
N ALA A 837 -2.09 -21.68 -15.99
CA ALA A 837 -1.09 -21.14 -15.06
C ALA A 837 -0.01 -20.36 -15.80
N ALA A 838 0.48 -20.84 -16.95
CA ALA A 838 1.46 -20.11 -17.75
C ALA A 838 0.89 -18.79 -18.32
N ALA A 839 -0.37 -18.80 -18.77
CA ALA A 839 -1.05 -17.59 -19.23
C ALA A 839 -1.27 -16.61 -18.08
N MET A 840 -1.63 -17.12 -16.89
CA MET A 840 -1.77 -16.29 -15.70
C MET A 840 -0.43 -15.67 -15.26
N LYS A 841 0.66 -16.43 -15.34
CA LYS A 841 1.99 -15.88 -15.06
C LYS A 841 2.35 -14.70 -15.99
N LEU A 842 1.92 -14.72 -17.25
CA LEU A 842 2.10 -13.60 -18.16
C LEU A 842 1.18 -12.42 -17.80
N ALA A 843 -0.10 -12.69 -17.50
CA ALA A 843 -1.05 -11.64 -17.10
C ALA A 843 -0.68 -11.04 -15.72
N TRP A 844 -0.14 -11.84 -14.80
CA TRP A 844 0.31 -11.41 -13.48
C TRP A 844 1.32 -10.28 -13.54
N ARG A 845 2.21 -10.35 -14.52
CA ARG A 845 3.21 -9.30 -14.73
C ARG A 845 2.56 -7.94 -15.02
N GLU A 846 1.54 -7.91 -15.87
CA GLU A 846 0.82 -6.68 -16.20
C GLU A 846 0.00 -6.15 -15.01
N ILE A 847 -0.51 -7.07 -14.17
CA ILE A 847 -1.18 -6.71 -12.91
C ILE A 847 -0.18 -6.07 -11.96
N MET A 848 0.95 -6.74 -11.69
CA MET A 848 1.95 -6.27 -10.74
C MET A 848 2.66 -4.97 -11.19
N PHE A 849 2.61 -4.65 -12.49
CA PHE A 849 3.15 -3.38 -12.98
C PHE A 849 2.38 -2.15 -12.44
N SER A 850 1.13 -2.34 -12.05
CA SER A 850 0.27 -1.29 -11.49
C SER A 850 0.29 -1.23 -9.95
N TYR A 851 1.08 -2.08 -9.30
CA TYR A 851 1.26 -2.10 -7.84
C TYR A 851 2.67 -1.70 -7.47
N SER A 852 2.85 -1.05 -6.33
CA SER A 852 4.18 -0.82 -5.75
C SER A 852 4.84 -2.14 -5.37
N GLY A 853 6.16 -2.23 -5.58
CA GLY A 853 6.90 -3.47 -5.37
C GLY A 853 6.73 -4.49 -6.50
N TRP A 854 7.24 -5.70 -6.28
CA TRP A 854 7.20 -6.79 -7.25
C TRP A 854 7.19 -8.15 -6.61
N PHE A 855 6.15 -8.95 -6.92
CA PHE A 855 6.08 -10.37 -6.57
C PHE A 855 5.96 -11.21 -7.84
N ALA A 856 6.91 -12.09 -8.10
CA ALA A 856 6.81 -13.03 -9.20
C ALA A 856 5.74 -14.08 -8.89
N PHE A 857 4.88 -14.39 -9.89
CA PHE A 857 3.82 -15.37 -9.71
C PHE A 857 4.37 -16.73 -9.29
N HIS A 858 3.94 -17.19 -8.13
CA HIS A 858 4.28 -18.50 -7.58
C HIS A 858 3.02 -19.29 -7.26
N MET A 859 2.98 -20.56 -7.67
CA MET A 859 1.89 -21.46 -7.33
C MET A 859 2.46 -22.76 -6.78
N GLU A 860 2.05 -23.10 -5.57
CA GLU A 860 2.39 -24.39 -4.95
C GLU A 860 1.87 -25.57 -5.78
N PRO A 861 2.53 -26.74 -5.75
CA PRO A 861 2.04 -27.96 -6.42
C PRO A 861 0.60 -28.33 -6.06
N ALA A 862 0.19 -28.06 -4.82
CA ALA A 862 -1.18 -28.27 -4.35
C ALA A 862 -2.20 -27.38 -5.10
N GLY A 863 -1.81 -26.18 -5.53
CA GLY A 863 -2.64 -25.27 -6.31
C GLY A 863 -3.03 -25.86 -7.67
N TYR A 864 -2.08 -26.47 -8.39
CA TYR A 864 -2.36 -27.18 -9.66
C TYR A 864 -3.35 -28.33 -9.47
N VAL A 865 -3.24 -29.07 -8.38
CA VAL A 865 -4.17 -30.14 -8.04
C VAL A 865 -5.55 -29.59 -7.70
N LYS A 866 -5.64 -28.49 -6.94
CA LYS A 866 -6.90 -27.80 -6.64
C LYS A 866 -7.62 -27.33 -7.90
N MET A 867 -6.90 -26.70 -8.83
CA MET A 867 -7.46 -26.26 -10.13
C MET A 867 -8.07 -27.44 -10.89
N PHE A 868 -7.33 -28.53 -11.03
CA PHE A 868 -7.77 -29.75 -11.70
C PHE A 868 -9.03 -30.32 -11.03
N VAL A 869 -9.03 -30.45 -9.70
CA VAL A 869 -10.15 -31.00 -8.94
C VAL A 869 -11.40 -30.11 -9.05
N PHE A 870 -11.26 -28.79 -9.01
CA PHE A 870 -12.39 -27.86 -9.08
C PHE A 870 -13.13 -27.95 -10.42
N VAL A 871 -12.42 -28.08 -11.53
CA VAL A 871 -13.04 -28.27 -12.85
C VAL A 871 -13.73 -29.65 -12.93
N LEU A 872 -13.12 -30.70 -12.39
CA LEU A 872 -13.76 -32.03 -12.31
C LEU A 872 -15.02 -32.04 -11.44
N LEU A 873 -15.02 -31.29 -10.31
CA LEU A 873 -16.21 -31.13 -9.47
C LEU A 873 -17.34 -30.42 -10.24
N GLY A 874 -17.01 -29.30 -10.92
CA GLY A 874 -17.95 -28.62 -11.80
C GLY A 874 -18.51 -29.55 -12.89
N TYR A 875 -17.64 -30.34 -13.53
CA TYR A 875 -18.06 -31.31 -14.53
C TYR A 875 -18.92 -32.48 -13.96
N ALA A 876 -18.63 -32.95 -12.77
CA ALA A 876 -19.45 -33.99 -12.12
C ALA A 876 -20.89 -33.54 -11.93
N ILE A 877 -21.09 -32.28 -11.50
CA ILE A 877 -22.43 -31.68 -11.40
C ILE A 877 -23.09 -31.63 -12.78
N VAL A 878 -22.39 -31.19 -13.79
CA VAL A 878 -22.87 -31.05 -15.18
C VAL A 878 -23.26 -32.44 -15.75
N THR A 879 -22.47 -33.46 -15.48
CA THR A 879 -22.71 -34.84 -15.97
C THR A 879 -24.07 -35.36 -15.54
N ILE A 880 -24.57 -35.01 -14.35
CA ILE A 880 -25.92 -35.39 -13.87
C ILE A 880 -27.00 -34.78 -14.79
N PHE A 881 -26.84 -33.53 -15.19
CA PHE A 881 -27.78 -32.85 -16.09
C PHE A 881 -27.69 -33.40 -17.51
N ASP A 882 -26.49 -33.70 -17.99
CA ASP A 882 -26.25 -34.27 -19.32
C ASP A 882 -26.82 -35.68 -19.43
N PHE A 883 -26.70 -36.52 -18.39
CA PHE A 883 -27.35 -37.85 -18.33
C PHE A 883 -28.87 -37.73 -18.42
N ARG A 884 -29.49 -36.82 -17.66
CA ARG A 884 -30.93 -36.57 -17.72
C ARG A 884 -31.37 -36.10 -19.11
N ARG A 885 -30.51 -35.40 -19.85
CA ARG A 885 -30.77 -34.93 -21.20
C ARG A 885 -30.72 -36.07 -22.22
N ILE A 886 -29.68 -36.92 -22.20
CA ILE A 886 -29.57 -38.08 -23.07
C ILE A 886 -30.83 -38.97 -22.94
N ARG A 887 -31.33 -39.12 -21.71
CA ARG A 887 -32.56 -39.88 -21.47
C ARG A 887 -33.79 -39.27 -22.17
N LYS A 888 -33.86 -37.94 -22.33
CA LYS A 888 -34.98 -37.21 -22.90
C LYS A 888 -34.94 -37.09 -24.44
N ILE A 889 -33.86 -37.47 -25.12
CA ILE A 889 -33.80 -37.45 -26.58
C ILE A 889 -34.80 -38.45 -27.15
N PRO A 890 -35.74 -38.02 -28.04
CA PRO A 890 -36.75 -38.92 -28.59
C PRO A 890 -36.13 -39.87 -29.64
N MET A 891 -36.74 -41.05 -29.81
CA MET A 891 -36.26 -42.07 -30.77
C MET A 891 -36.56 -41.68 -32.21
N ASP A 892 -37.57 -40.86 -32.45
CA ASP A 892 -38.02 -40.44 -33.78
C ASP A 892 -37.20 -39.34 -34.46
N GLU A 893 -36.27 -38.72 -33.73
CA GLU A 893 -35.47 -37.61 -34.25
C GLU A 893 -34.57 -38.02 -35.41
N ALA A 894 -34.00 -39.22 -35.36
CA ALA A 894 -33.22 -39.77 -36.49
C ALA A 894 -34.07 -40.09 -37.72
N LEU A 895 -35.37 -40.45 -37.55
CA LEU A 895 -36.27 -40.75 -38.65
C LEU A 895 -36.73 -39.43 -39.35
N LYS A 896 -36.96 -38.36 -38.59
CA LYS A 896 -37.33 -37.05 -39.13
C LYS A 896 -36.21 -36.38 -39.94
N SER A 897 -34.97 -36.75 -39.74
CA SER A 897 -33.83 -36.23 -40.51
C SER A 897 -33.48 -37.04 -41.75
N ALA A 898 -34.09 -38.21 -41.94
CA ALA A 898 -33.89 -39.09 -43.11
C ALA A 898 -34.87 -38.79 -44.29
N GLU A 899 -35.93 -38.02 -44.01
CA GLU A 899 -36.80 -37.39 -45.05
C GLU A 899 -36.30 -36.00 -45.40
#